data_8c23ae19684ccf0007a22600f04eb4f3
#
_entry.id   8c23ae19684ccf0007a22600f04eb4f3
#
_cell.length_a   1.000
_cell.length_b   1.000
_cell.length_c   1.000
_cell.angle_alpha   90.00
_cell.angle_beta   90.00
_cell.angle_gamma   90.00
#
_symmetry.space_group_name_H-M   'P 1'
#
loop_
_entity.id
_entity.type
_entity.pdbx_description
1 polymer ?
#
loop_
_entity_poly.entity_id
_entity_poly.type
_entity_poly.pdbx_seq_one_letter_code
_entity_poly.pdbx_strand_id
1 'polypeptide(L)'
;MQFDRKITISAGSSRRAIVWQAQTLLISELWAKLQTPARGTEPLAEYLNMKKAQQDDLKDVGGFMAGTLSGPRRKANNVTGRDVITLDLDNIPPGGTEDVLRRVEGLSCGYCIYSTRKHSPAAPRLRVLLPLDRTASADEYEPIARKMAEYIGLELCDPTTFEVSRLMYWPSCCSDSQYIYVWKDKPLLSVKGLLGQYEDWRDCTLWPQVPGSQNLPTKLAVKQGDPEAKNGVVGAFCRTYDIYRAMDELIPGMYEPVESMPGRYTYLGGSTTGGAVIYDSGKFLYSHHATDPCSGKLVNAFDLVRLHRFGDKDDEAQPGTPTNRLPSYRAMCELATQDPDVSALMSQERYQEAVKDFEGVEATNDAEPANWMDRLEINSQTGLPKATIDNVWIILENDPLLKGKFALNQFAGRGEVLDALPWNASTKRRLWDDNDNNGLYWYMEKVHHITGNGKIDGALSLHTTQHAFNEVQDYLQSLKWDGVPRLDTLFIDYLGAEDSPYTRAVTRKAFTAAVTRAMVPGSKYDNMLILAGPQGIGKSTLLDKMSRGWFNDSIRTFEGKEASELLQGVWLVEIGELDAFRKTDVACIKQFLSLRSDRFRAAYGRHVKELPRCCVFFGTTNTSDYLRDRTGNRRFWPVDVGLAPAAKSVWTDLPGEIDQLWAEAVVRWQTGEPLFLKGEIEAAAKEAQEAHREVNTREGIILDFLERPVPEDWQNWPLDRRRMFWGGAVQGDVKLVPRDRVCALEVWCEALDGKQRDMRYSDTAEINSIIEASALWERARGSLRFGYCGKQRGFQKVRL
;
A
#
# COMPACT_ATOMS: atom_id res chain seq x y z
N MET A 1 -46.62 60.24 -19.43
CA MET A 1 -47.53 59.10 -19.37
C MET A 1 -48.62 59.42 -18.33
N GLN A 2 -49.87 59.03 -18.60
CA GLN A 2 -50.94 59.19 -17.67
C GLN A 2 -50.90 58.11 -16.56
N PHE A 3 -50.44 56.88 -16.92
CA PHE A 3 -50.37 55.78 -16.00
C PHE A 3 -48.88 55.48 -15.66
N ASP A 4 -48.24 56.45 -14.96
CA ASP A 4 -46.75 56.39 -14.68
C ASP A 4 -46.51 56.18 -13.20
N ARG A 5 -46.22 54.90 -12.85
CA ARG A 5 -45.99 54.48 -11.46
C ARG A 5 -44.48 54.38 -11.21
N LYS A 6 -43.99 54.57 -9.98
CA LYS A 6 -42.69 54.22 -9.54
C LYS A 6 -42.60 52.72 -9.41
N ILE A 7 -41.61 52.13 -10.05
CA ILE A 7 -41.30 50.70 -10.03
C ILE A 7 -39.87 50.52 -9.55
N THR A 8 -39.55 49.32 -9.11
CA THR A 8 -38.17 48.94 -8.76
C THR A 8 -37.66 47.91 -9.74
N ILE A 9 -36.49 48.11 -10.24
CA ILE A 9 -35.72 47.14 -11.00
C ILE A 9 -34.45 46.82 -10.27
N SER A 10 -33.94 45.58 -10.39
CA SER A 10 -32.60 45.21 -9.95
C SER A 10 -31.69 45.05 -11.19
N ALA A 11 -30.73 45.96 -11.34
CA ALA A 11 -29.88 46.07 -12.52
C ALA A 11 -28.43 45.50 -12.25
N GLY A 12 -27.89 44.81 -13.23
CA GLY A 12 -26.56 44.28 -13.20
C GLY A 12 -25.74 44.68 -14.46
N SER A 13 -24.44 44.91 -14.31
CA SER A 13 -23.54 45.29 -15.40
C SER A 13 -23.29 44.17 -16.40
N SER A 14 -23.57 42.92 -16.07
CA SER A 14 -23.40 41.71 -16.87
C SER A 14 -24.34 40.62 -16.37
N ARG A 15 -24.62 39.61 -17.20
CA ARG A 15 -25.30 38.38 -16.78
C ARG A 15 -24.58 37.66 -15.63
N ARG A 16 -23.24 37.86 -15.53
CA ARG A 16 -22.37 37.30 -14.51
C ARG A 16 -22.17 38.23 -13.31
N ALA A 17 -22.87 39.32 -13.22
CA ALA A 17 -22.76 40.26 -12.09
C ALA A 17 -23.09 39.58 -10.76
N ILE A 18 -22.21 39.78 -9.79
CA ILE A 18 -22.37 39.27 -8.41
C ILE A 18 -23.31 40.19 -7.63
N VAL A 19 -23.27 41.47 -7.92
CA VAL A 19 -24.05 42.49 -7.27
C VAL A 19 -25.09 43.08 -8.23
N TRP A 20 -26.35 42.98 -7.87
CA TRP A 20 -27.51 43.56 -8.56
C TRP A 20 -28.02 44.70 -7.73
N GLN A 21 -28.01 45.90 -8.31
CA GLN A 21 -28.38 47.12 -7.59
C GLN A 21 -29.88 47.46 -7.81
N ALA A 22 -30.60 47.66 -6.74
CA ALA A 22 -31.98 48.12 -6.81
C ALA A 22 -32.01 49.58 -7.29
N GLN A 23 -32.85 49.85 -8.28
CA GLN A 23 -33.06 51.17 -8.84
C GLN A 23 -34.58 51.44 -8.86
N THR A 24 -35.03 52.47 -8.16
CA THR A 24 -36.43 52.90 -8.21
C THR A 24 -36.55 54.03 -9.24
N LEU A 25 -37.39 53.83 -10.22
CA LEU A 25 -37.61 54.76 -11.34
C LEU A 25 -39.09 54.74 -11.77
N LEU A 26 -39.46 55.73 -12.57
CA LEU A 26 -40.80 55.77 -13.20
C LEU A 26 -40.84 54.79 -14.38
N ILE A 27 -42.01 54.25 -14.71
CA ILE A 27 -42.21 53.42 -15.90
C ILE A 27 -41.71 54.14 -17.16
N SER A 28 -42.03 55.42 -17.27
CA SER A 28 -41.56 56.27 -18.38
C SER A 28 -40.02 56.33 -18.49
N GLU A 29 -39.31 56.34 -17.37
CA GLU A 29 -37.88 56.35 -17.36
C GLU A 29 -37.29 54.98 -17.79
N LEU A 30 -37.93 53.88 -17.42
CA LEU A 30 -37.55 52.56 -17.93
C LEU A 30 -37.78 52.47 -19.43
N TRP A 31 -38.95 52.95 -19.95
CA TRP A 31 -39.24 52.97 -21.37
C TRP A 31 -38.18 53.80 -22.16
N ALA A 32 -37.77 54.91 -21.61
CA ALA A 32 -36.75 55.76 -22.23
C ALA A 32 -35.39 55.02 -22.32
N LYS A 33 -35.02 54.24 -21.29
CA LYS A 33 -33.82 53.42 -21.33
C LYS A 33 -33.88 52.29 -22.37
N LEU A 34 -35.07 51.76 -22.67
CA LEU A 34 -35.27 50.71 -23.67
C LEU A 34 -35.38 51.22 -25.10
N GLN A 35 -35.52 52.50 -25.31
CA GLN A 35 -35.73 53.10 -26.61
C GLN A 35 -34.50 53.01 -27.53
N THR A 36 -33.32 53.15 -26.96
CA THR A 36 -32.06 53.21 -27.73
C THR A 36 -31.23 51.97 -27.46
N PRO A 37 -31.00 51.11 -28.50
CA PRO A 37 -30.19 49.92 -28.32
C PRO A 37 -28.67 50.22 -28.41
N ALA A 38 -27.87 49.43 -27.70
CA ALA A 38 -26.43 49.35 -27.94
C ALA A 38 -26.18 48.63 -29.28
N ARG A 39 -25.62 49.37 -30.28
CA ARG A 39 -25.28 48.76 -31.58
C ARG A 39 -23.89 48.15 -31.57
N GLY A 40 -23.82 46.89 -31.98
CA GLY A 40 -22.55 46.21 -32.27
C GLY A 40 -21.96 46.64 -33.57
N THR A 41 -20.69 46.28 -33.79
CA THR A 41 -19.97 46.53 -35.03
C THR A 41 -20.16 45.44 -36.09
N GLU A 42 -20.51 44.23 -35.66
CA GLU A 42 -20.69 43.05 -36.50
C GLU A 42 -22.08 43.02 -37.18
N PRO A 43 -22.20 42.60 -38.43
CA PRO A 43 -23.47 42.30 -39.09
C PRO A 43 -24.17 41.07 -38.46
N LEU A 44 -25.50 40.97 -38.61
CA LEU A 44 -26.31 39.89 -38.06
C LEU A 44 -25.86 38.51 -38.60
N ALA A 45 -25.55 38.42 -39.89
CA ALA A 45 -25.10 37.17 -40.48
C ALA A 45 -23.78 36.66 -39.84
N GLU A 46 -22.83 37.52 -39.57
CA GLU A 46 -21.60 37.19 -38.87
C GLU A 46 -21.84 36.75 -37.44
N TYR A 47 -22.68 37.53 -36.72
CA TYR A 47 -23.06 37.20 -35.31
C TYR A 47 -23.69 35.78 -35.19
N LEU A 48 -24.59 35.43 -36.12
CA LEU A 48 -25.28 34.13 -36.09
C LEU A 48 -24.31 32.96 -36.37
N ASN A 49 -23.23 33.19 -37.08
CA ASN A 49 -22.20 32.17 -37.37
C ASN A 49 -21.14 32.02 -36.25
N MET A 50 -21.10 32.93 -35.28
CA MET A 50 -20.20 32.85 -34.15
C MET A 50 -20.55 31.68 -33.19
N LYS A 51 -19.53 31.21 -32.46
CA LYS A 51 -19.77 30.22 -31.38
C LYS A 51 -20.70 30.80 -30.30
N LYS A 52 -21.54 29.95 -29.70
CA LYS A 52 -22.53 30.34 -28.68
C LYS A 52 -21.94 31.24 -27.59
N ALA A 53 -20.73 30.93 -27.08
CA ALA A 53 -20.09 31.73 -26.04
C ALA A 53 -19.79 33.17 -26.52
N GLN A 54 -19.31 33.35 -27.74
CA GLN A 54 -19.06 34.68 -28.34
C GLN A 54 -20.34 35.46 -28.54
N GLN A 55 -21.42 34.79 -29.04
CA GLN A 55 -22.74 35.42 -29.15
C GLN A 55 -23.27 35.88 -27.78
N ASP A 56 -23.08 35.08 -26.78
CA ASP A 56 -23.51 35.35 -25.42
C ASP A 56 -22.72 36.49 -24.77
N ASP A 57 -21.45 36.65 -25.08
CA ASP A 57 -20.66 37.77 -24.58
C ASP A 57 -20.96 39.07 -25.33
N LEU A 58 -21.22 39.06 -26.64
CA LEU A 58 -21.61 40.25 -27.38
C LEU A 58 -23.01 40.80 -27.05
N LYS A 59 -23.94 39.92 -26.69
CA LYS A 59 -25.27 40.37 -26.24
C LYS A 59 -25.32 40.86 -24.80
N ASP A 60 -24.25 40.55 -24.00
CA ASP A 60 -24.21 40.89 -22.56
C ASP A 60 -23.76 42.34 -22.35
N VAL A 61 -24.67 43.24 -22.65
CA VAL A 61 -24.54 44.70 -22.37
C VAL A 61 -25.07 45.06 -20.99
N GLY A 62 -25.14 44.11 -20.06
CA GLY A 62 -25.83 44.23 -18.82
C GLY A 62 -27.31 43.95 -18.97
N GLY A 63 -28.06 44.09 -17.88
CA GLY A 63 -29.47 43.83 -17.88
C GLY A 63 -30.17 44.14 -16.56
N PHE A 64 -31.43 43.83 -16.50
CA PHE A 64 -32.26 44.04 -15.30
C PHE A 64 -33.22 42.89 -15.05
N MET A 65 -33.63 42.76 -13.82
CA MET A 65 -34.80 42.02 -13.39
C MET A 65 -35.81 43.08 -12.89
N ALA A 66 -37.04 43.07 -13.41
CA ALA A 66 -38.05 44.09 -13.09
C ALA A 66 -38.71 43.77 -11.75
N GLY A 67 -37.98 43.99 -10.65
CA GLY A 67 -38.43 43.71 -9.30
C GLY A 67 -37.29 43.87 -8.27
N THR A 68 -37.55 43.44 -7.03
CA THR A 68 -36.67 43.58 -5.87
C THR A 68 -36.04 42.27 -5.44
N LEU A 69 -34.84 42.35 -4.90
CA LEU A 69 -34.10 41.23 -4.32
C LEU A 69 -33.85 41.47 -2.83
N SER A 70 -33.88 40.43 -2.01
CA SER A 70 -33.53 40.45 -0.59
C SER A 70 -32.02 40.55 -0.33
N GLY A 71 -31.20 40.28 -1.35
CA GLY A 71 -29.74 40.30 -1.28
C GLY A 71 -29.14 40.77 -2.61
N PRO A 72 -27.80 40.83 -2.68
CA PRO A 72 -27.12 41.36 -3.85
C PRO A 72 -27.18 40.43 -5.07
N ARG A 73 -27.57 39.16 -4.90
CA ARG A 73 -27.56 38.16 -5.96
C ARG A 73 -28.92 37.93 -6.59
N ARG A 74 -28.96 37.84 -7.93
CA ARG A 74 -30.16 37.49 -8.70
C ARG A 74 -30.36 35.96 -8.69
N LYS A 75 -30.99 35.44 -7.65
CA LYS A 75 -31.45 34.04 -7.49
C LYS A 75 -32.98 34.04 -7.31
N ALA A 76 -33.64 32.94 -7.65
CA ALA A 76 -35.10 32.84 -7.51
C ALA A 76 -35.55 33.07 -6.05
N ASN A 77 -34.91 32.42 -5.10
CA ASN A 77 -35.21 32.55 -3.66
C ASN A 77 -34.87 33.93 -3.04
N ASN A 78 -34.16 34.80 -3.76
CA ASN A 78 -33.87 36.17 -3.34
C ASN A 78 -34.88 37.17 -3.88
N VAL A 79 -35.76 36.79 -4.81
CA VAL A 79 -36.75 37.71 -5.37
C VAL A 79 -37.88 37.94 -4.36
N THR A 80 -38.06 39.17 -3.95
CA THR A 80 -39.11 39.59 -3.01
C THR A 80 -40.35 40.13 -3.69
N GLY A 81 -40.24 40.57 -4.93
CA GLY A 81 -41.36 41.03 -5.70
C GLY A 81 -41.03 41.46 -7.13
N ARG A 82 -42.06 41.56 -7.98
CA ARG A 82 -41.98 41.94 -9.39
C ARG A 82 -42.95 43.09 -9.68
N ASP A 83 -42.45 44.10 -10.36
CA ASP A 83 -43.25 45.30 -10.74
C ASP A 83 -43.72 45.30 -12.21
N VAL A 84 -43.08 44.46 -13.04
CA VAL A 84 -43.38 44.35 -14.47
C VAL A 84 -43.32 42.88 -14.88
N ILE A 85 -44.34 42.39 -15.58
CA ILE A 85 -44.25 41.11 -16.30
C ILE A 85 -43.31 41.28 -17.48
N THR A 86 -42.37 40.33 -17.65
CA THR A 86 -41.45 40.35 -18.76
C THR A 86 -41.51 39.02 -19.51
N LEU A 87 -41.86 39.04 -20.79
CA LEU A 87 -42.02 37.87 -21.66
C LEU A 87 -40.99 37.94 -22.78
N ASP A 88 -40.25 36.83 -22.99
CA ASP A 88 -39.29 36.61 -24.07
C ASP A 88 -40.01 35.76 -25.16
N LEU A 89 -40.32 36.37 -26.31
CA LEU A 89 -40.98 35.69 -27.44
C LEU A 89 -39.93 35.30 -28.48
N ASP A 90 -39.42 34.10 -28.35
CA ASP A 90 -38.31 33.54 -29.15
C ASP A 90 -38.76 32.62 -30.29
N ASN A 91 -40.05 32.24 -30.30
CA ASN A 91 -40.66 31.30 -31.26
C ASN A 91 -41.69 31.96 -32.21
N ILE A 92 -41.53 33.20 -32.52
CA ILE A 92 -42.40 33.89 -33.47
C ILE A 92 -42.13 33.38 -34.90
N PRO A 93 -43.17 32.99 -35.66
CA PRO A 93 -43.03 32.56 -37.04
C PRO A 93 -42.40 33.62 -37.94
N PRO A 94 -41.72 33.27 -39.06
CA PRO A 94 -41.21 34.22 -40.04
C PRO A 94 -42.31 35.22 -40.47
N GLY A 95 -42.00 36.51 -40.46
CA GLY A 95 -43.00 37.56 -40.78
C GLY A 95 -44.08 37.85 -39.72
N GLY A 96 -44.07 37.10 -38.59
CA GLY A 96 -45.13 37.21 -37.56
C GLY A 96 -45.06 38.43 -36.63
N THR A 97 -44.10 39.33 -36.84
CA THR A 97 -43.89 40.52 -35.98
C THR A 97 -45.16 41.37 -35.85
N GLU A 98 -45.81 41.72 -36.96
CA GLU A 98 -47.02 42.55 -37.00
C GLU A 98 -48.19 41.85 -36.28
N ASP A 99 -48.31 40.56 -36.37
CA ASP A 99 -49.36 39.83 -35.69
C ASP A 99 -49.18 39.89 -34.16
N VAL A 100 -47.95 39.73 -33.67
CA VAL A 100 -47.65 39.90 -32.24
C VAL A 100 -47.96 41.33 -31.77
N LEU A 101 -47.51 42.35 -32.53
CA LEU A 101 -47.79 43.76 -32.20
C LEU A 101 -49.29 44.00 -32.10
N ARG A 102 -50.08 43.45 -33.00
CA ARG A 102 -51.53 43.59 -33.02
C ARG A 102 -52.15 42.86 -31.82
N ARG A 103 -51.73 41.67 -31.46
CA ARG A 103 -52.21 40.93 -30.29
C ARG A 103 -51.95 41.71 -29.00
N VAL A 104 -50.75 42.23 -28.83
CA VAL A 104 -50.37 43.06 -27.66
C VAL A 104 -51.10 44.41 -27.66
N GLU A 105 -51.29 45.05 -28.83
CA GLU A 105 -52.08 46.28 -28.91
C GLU A 105 -53.54 46.06 -28.51
N GLY A 106 -54.08 44.88 -28.78
CA GLY A 106 -55.45 44.49 -28.36
C GLY A 106 -55.60 44.35 -26.84
N LEU A 107 -54.49 44.27 -26.06
CA LEU A 107 -54.59 44.24 -24.62
C LEU A 107 -55.11 45.56 -24.04
N SER A 108 -55.92 45.49 -22.98
CA SER A 108 -56.45 46.65 -22.30
C SER A 108 -55.53 47.36 -21.33
N CYS A 109 -54.23 46.90 -21.29
CA CYS A 109 -53.21 47.45 -20.40
C CYS A 109 -52.06 48.12 -21.14
N GLY A 110 -51.22 48.90 -20.42
CA GLY A 110 -50.06 49.54 -20.91
C GLY A 110 -48.92 48.47 -21.20
N TYR A 111 -48.08 48.71 -22.19
CA TYR A 111 -47.02 47.81 -22.58
C TYR A 111 -45.82 48.53 -23.21
N CYS A 112 -44.67 47.85 -23.19
CA CYS A 112 -43.53 48.19 -24.00
C CYS A 112 -42.98 46.90 -24.68
N ILE A 113 -42.70 47.03 -25.95
CA ILE A 113 -42.13 45.94 -26.76
C ILE A 113 -40.77 46.41 -27.32
N TYR A 114 -39.77 45.55 -27.26
CA TYR A 114 -38.51 45.76 -27.97
C TYR A 114 -37.94 44.48 -28.55
N SER A 115 -37.20 44.60 -29.64
CA SER A 115 -36.55 43.45 -30.29
C SER A 115 -35.23 43.02 -29.61
N THR A 116 -34.93 41.73 -29.64
CA THR A 116 -33.64 41.22 -29.15
C THR A 116 -32.56 41.28 -30.21
N ARG A 117 -31.27 41.07 -29.82
CA ARG A 117 -30.12 41.12 -30.72
C ARG A 117 -30.22 40.17 -31.94
N LYS A 118 -30.91 39.06 -31.82
CA LYS A 118 -31.12 38.06 -32.85
C LYS A 118 -32.33 38.30 -33.73
N HIS A 119 -33.04 39.39 -33.48
CA HIS A 119 -34.24 39.67 -34.23
C HIS A 119 -33.94 39.89 -35.72
N SER A 120 -34.74 39.26 -36.57
CA SER A 120 -34.81 39.50 -38.00
C SER A 120 -36.25 39.24 -38.52
N PRO A 121 -36.64 39.71 -39.70
CA PRO A 121 -37.95 39.37 -40.27
C PRO A 121 -38.13 37.88 -40.52
N ALA A 122 -37.05 37.13 -40.80
CA ALA A 122 -37.08 35.69 -41.02
C ALA A 122 -37.11 34.89 -39.69
N ALA A 123 -36.67 35.46 -38.60
CA ALA A 123 -36.71 34.87 -37.24
C ALA A 123 -36.97 35.98 -36.22
N PRO A 124 -38.23 36.40 -36.08
CA PRO A 124 -38.57 37.49 -35.18
C PRO A 124 -38.37 37.09 -33.71
N ARG A 125 -37.86 38.03 -32.91
CA ARG A 125 -37.64 37.86 -31.47
C ARG A 125 -37.92 39.13 -30.74
N LEU A 126 -38.91 39.11 -29.89
CA LEU A 126 -39.45 40.30 -29.20
C LEU A 126 -39.47 40.07 -27.70
N ARG A 127 -39.35 41.15 -26.94
CA ARG A 127 -39.64 41.19 -25.52
C ARG A 127 -40.83 42.06 -25.26
N VAL A 128 -41.77 41.55 -24.47
CA VAL A 128 -42.98 42.25 -24.06
C VAL A 128 -42.93 42.54 -22.57
N LEU A 129 -43.07 43.79 -22.21
CA LEU A 129 -43.10 44.27 -20.84
C LEU A 129 -44.46 44.83 -20.53
N LEU A 130 -45.02 44.33 -19.41
CA LEU A 130 -46.38 44.73 -18.97
C LEU A 130 -46.28 45.22 -17.50
N PRO A 131 -46.45 46.53 -17.25
CA PRO A 131 -46.31 47.09 -15.90
C PRO A 131 -47.53 46.72 -15.05
N LEU A 132 -47.30 46.38 -13.80
CA LEU A 132 -48.32 45.95 -12.84
C LEU A 132 -48.87 47.13 -12.03
N ASP A 133 -50.09 47.00 -11.56
CA ASP A 133 -50.82 48.03 -10.68
C ASP A 133 -50.19 48.06 -9.27
N ARG A 134 -49.62 46.95 -8.82
CA ARG A 134 -48.85 46.80 -7.60
C ARG A 134 -47.67 45.84 -7.79
N THR A 135 -46.76 45.80 -6.84
CA THR A 135 -45.73 44.76 -6.79
C THR A 135 -46.40 43.41 -6.55
N ALA A 136 -46.16 42.45 -7.44
CA ALA A 136 -46.54 41.05 -7.25
C ALA A 136 -45.46 40.34 -6.41
N SER A 137 -45.88 39.43 -5.50
CA SER A 137 -44.95 38.57 -4.79
C SER A 137 -44.23 37.60 -5.74
N ALA A 138 -43.17 36.97 -5.27
CA ALA A 138 -42.45 35.97 -6.06
C ALA A 138 -43.37 34.83 -6.57
N ASP A 139 -44.30 34.38 -5.70
CA ASP A 139 -45.22 33.29 -6.03
C ASP A 139 -46.38 33.72 -6.92
N GLU A 140 -46.84 35.00 -6.83
CA GLU A 140 -47.88 35.56 -7.70
C GLU A 140 -47.36 35.79 -9.14
N TYR A 141 -46.02 35.91 -9.33
CA TYR A 141 -45.50 36.36 -10.63
C TYR A 141 -45.68 35.31 -11.73
N GLU A 142 -45.36 34.06 -11.53
CA GLU A 142 -45.44 33.05 -12.57
C GLU A 142 -46.89 32.82 -13.07
N PRO A 143 -47.90 32.64 -12.22
CA PRO A 143 -49.29 32.49 -12.68
C PRO A 143 -49.79 33.71 -13.48
N ILE A 144 -49.50 34.95 -13.05
CA ILE A 144 -49.94 36.12 -13.81
C ILE A 144 -49.16 36.27 -15.15
N ALA A 145 -47.87 35.93 -15.18
CA ALA A 145 -47.06 35.98 -16.41
C ALA A 145 -47.54 34.91 -17.43
N ARG A 146 -47.87 33.71 -16.96
CA ARG A 146 -48.44 32.63 -17.78
C ARG A 146 -49.84 32.99 -18.32
N LYS A 147 -50.67 33.61 -17.49
CA LYS A 147 -51.99 34.06 -17.92
C LYS A 147 -51.90 35.15 -18.99
N MET A 148 -50.94 36.07 -18.87
CA MET A 148 -50.71 37.07 -19.91
C MET A 148 -50.15 36.50 -21.21
N ALA A 149 -49.26 35.51 -21.08
CA ALA A 149 -48.74 34.77 -22.22
C ALA A 149 -49.84 34.00 -22.97
N GLU A 150 -50.88 33.49 -22.28
CA GLU A 150 -52.01 32.82 -22.89
C GLU A 150 -52.78 33.79 -23.84
N TYR A 151 -52.91 35.05 -23.45
CA TYR A 151 -53.55 36.07 -24.30
C TYR A 151 -52.69 36.47 -25.51
N ILE A 152 -51.38 36.44 -25.38
CA ILE A 152 -50.46 36.84 -26.45
C ILE A 152 -50.18 35.68 -27.39
N GLY A 153 -50.11 34.47 -26.85
CA GLY A 153 -49.75 33.24 -27.52
C GLY A 153 -48.60 32.49 -26.75
N LEU A 154 -48.98 31.46 -25.98
CA LEU A 154 -48.05 30.66 -25.19
C LEU A 154 -46.98 29.97 -26.05
N GLU A 155 -47.37 29.54 -27.24
CA GLU A 155 -46.49 28.89 -28.24
C GLU A 155 -45.34 29.77 -28.71
N LEU A 156 -45.48 31.10 -28.58
CA LEU A 156 -44.48 32.09 -28.99
C LEU A 156 -43.39 32.29 -27.93
N CYS A 157 -43.69 31.90 -26.67
CA CYS A 157 -42.82 32.19 -25.53
C CYS A 157 -41.66 31.20 -25.38
N ASP A 158 -40.52 31.71 -24.89
CA ASP A 158 -39.46 30.88 -24.30
C ASP A 158 -40.02 30.28 -22.98
N PRO A 159 -40.04 28.95 -22.81
CA PRO A 159 -40.55 28.32 -21.57
C PRO A 159 -39.90 28.81 -20.27
N THR A 160 -38.67 29.34 -20.34
CA THR A 160 -37.93 29.85 -19.18
C THR A 160 -38.28 31.32 -18.87
N THR A 161 -39.13 31.97 -19.66
CA THR A 161 -39.47 33.37 -19.47
C THR A 161 -40.28 33.63 -18.20
N PHE A 162 -40.95 32.61 -17.64
CA PHE A 162 -41.76 32.67 -16.46
C PHE A 162 -40.99 32.60 -15.15
N GLU A 163 -39.65 32.28 -15.21
CA GLU A 163 -38.84 32.27 -14.00
C GLU A 163 -38.83 33.63 -13.32
N VAL A 164 -39.13 33.64 -12.02
CA VAL A 164 -39.29 34.91 -11.24
C VAL A 164 -38.00 35.74 -11.26
N SER A 165 -36.86 35.14 -11.38
CA SER A 165 -35.52 35.78 -11.44
C SER A 165 -35.02 36.04 -12.87
N ARG A 166 -35.87 35.92 -13.91
CA ARG A 166 -35.50 36.05 -15.30
C ARG A 166 -34.78 37.37 -15.60
N LEU A 167 -33.58 37.26 -16.25
CA LEU A 167 -32.83 38.41 -16.74
C LEU A 167 -33.40 38.94 -18.05
N MET A 168 -33.65 40.22 -18.09
CA MET A 168 -33.86 40.98 -19.33
C MET A 168 -32.59 41.76 -19.66
N TYR A 169 -31.91 41.41 -20.76
CA TYR A 169 -30.79 42.19 -21.22
C TYR A 169 -31.24 43.58 -21.65
N TRP A 170 -30.42 44.58 -21.36
CA TRP A 170 -30.60 45.88 -22.02
C TRP A 170 -30.63 45.70 -23.52
N PRO A 171 -31.34 46.62 -24.25
CA PRO A 171 -31.46 46.45 -25.69
C PRO A 171 -30.10 46.52 -26.40
N SER A 172 -29.91 45.58 -27.30
CA SER A 172 -28.71 45.57 -28.19
C SER A 172 -29.09 44.98 -29.54
N CYS A 173 -28.43 45.45 -30.61
CA CYS A 173 -28.63 44.96 -31.96
C CYS A 173 -27.32 44.93 -32.74
N CYS A 174 -27.24 44.14 -33.83
CA CYS A 174 -26.12 44.16 -34.77
C CYS A 174 -26.09 45.42 -35.60
N SER A 175 -24.99 45.70 -36.31
CA SER A 175 -24.78 46.91 -37.06
C SER A 175 -25.83 47.16 -38.14
N ASP A 176 -26.34 46.10 -38.77
CA ASP A 176 -27.31 46.12 -39.91
C ASP A 176 -28.72 45.71 -39.48
N SER A 177 -28.95 45.42 -38.16
CA SER A 177 -30.24 44.94 -37.71
C SER A 177 -31.23 46.07 -37.47
N GLN A 178 -32.49 45.85 -37.83
CA GLN A 178 -33.59 46.71 -37.45
C GLN A 178 -33.93 46.54 -35.98
N TYR A 179 -34.02 47.64 -35.23
CA TYR A 179 -34.50 47.65 -33.88
C TYR A 179 -35.94 48.04 -33.84
N ILE A 180 -36.78 47.14 -33.27
CA ILE A 180 -38.21 47.40 -33.05
C ILE A 180 -38.36 47.91 -31.64
N TYR A 181 -39.09 49.04 -31.48
CA TYR A 181 -39.45 49.60 -30.18
C TYR A 181 -40.83 50.24 -30.30
N VAL A 182 -41.77 49.74 -29.51
CA VAL A 182 -43.22 50.21 -29.48
C VAL A 182 -43.68 50.20 -28.05
N TRP A 183 -44.36 51.22 -27.62
CA TRP A 183 -45.03 51.28 -26.33
C TRP A 183 -46.36 52.02 -26.42
N LYS A 184 -47.25 51.75 -25.43
CA LYS A 184 -48.54 52.46 -25.31
C LYS A 184 -48.85 52.80 -23.84
N ASP A 185 -49.36 53.99 -23.59
CA ASP A 185 -49.78 54.44 -22.30
C ASP A 185 -51.30 54.06 -22.11
N LYS A 186 -51.51 52.97 -21.39
CA LYS A 186 -52.87 52.44 -21.05
C LYS A 186 -52.85 52.10 -19.55
N PRO A 187 -53.96 51.74 -18.94
CA PRO A 187 -54.02 51.33 -17.54
C PRO A 187 -53.05 50.29 -17.19
N LEU A 188 -52.54 50.30 -15.93
CA LEU A 188 -51.65 49.30 -15.41
C LEU A 188 -52.38 47.96 -15.27
N LEU A 189 -51.68 46.90 -15.44
CA LEU A 189 -52.15 45.50 -15.40
C LEU A 189 -52.50 45.11 -13.96
N SER A 190 -53.76 44.75 -13.70
CA SER A 190 -54.25 44.41 -12.36
C SER A 190 -53.80 43.02 -11.95
N VAL A 191 -52.89 42.92 -10.95
CA VAL A 191 -52.43 41.64 -10.36
C VAL A 191 -53.58 40.86 -9.80
N LYS A 192 -54.49 41.53 -9.03
CA LYS A 192 -55.70 40.93 -8.43
C LYS A 192 -56.67 40.41 -9.51
N GLY A 193 -56.77 41.14 -10.59
CA GLY A 193 -57.65 40.76 -11.70
C GLY A 193 -57.18 39.53 -12.43
N LEU A 194 -55.87 39.39 -12.63
CA LEU A 194 -55.32 38.20 -13.26
C LEU A 194 -55.39 36.96 -12.37
N LEU A 195 -55.03 37.10 -11.09
CA LEU A 195 -55.12 36.00 -10.15
C LEU A 195 -56.56 35.50 -9.97
N GLY A 196 -57.49 36.40 -10.01
CA GLY A 196 -58.92 36.08 -9.93
C GLY A 196 -59.53 35.35 -11.15
N GLN A 197 -58.79 35.17 -12.20
CA GLN A 197 -59.16 34.33 -13.36
C GLN A 197 -58.83 32.82 -13.17
N TYR A 198 -58.14 32.49 -12.12
CA TYR A 198 -57.90 31.09 -11.72
C TYR A 198 -58.95 30.68 -10.69
N GLU A 199 -59.32 29.40 -10.69
CA GLU A 199 -60.08 28.79 -9.60
C GLU A 199 -59.27 28.83 -8.29
N ASP A 200 -58.04 28.36 -8.37
CA ASP A 200 -56.99 28.58 -7.38
C ASP A 200 -55.66 28.84 -8.08
N TRP A 201 -55.17 30.09 -8.00
CA TRP A 201 -53.90 30.47 -8.62
C TRP A 201 -52.70 29.84 -7.95
N ARG A 202 -52.85 29.34 -6.73
CA ARG A 202 -51.75 28.63 -6.00
C ARG A 202 -51.55 27.23 -6.53
N ASP A 203 -52.55 26.61 -7.11
CA ASP A 203 -52.39 25.31 -7.73
C ASP A 203 -51.65 25.41 -9.07
N CYS A 204 -50.37 25.01 -9.06
CA CYS A 204 -49.49 25.05 -10.24
C CYS A 204 -50.00 24.20 -11.40
N THR A 205 -50.94 23.26 -11.19
CA THR A 205 -51.50 22.42 -12.24
C THR A 205 -52.50 23.15 -13.13
N LEU A 206 -53.09 24.20 -12.61
CA LEU A 206 -54.08 25.07 -13.30
C LEU A 206 -53.39 26.12 -14.17
N TRP A 207 -52.06 26.25 -14.11
CA TRP A 207 -51.37 27.29 -14.88
C TRP A 207 -51.27 26.94 -16.35
N PRO A 208 -51.48 27.88 -17.27
CA PRO A 208 -51.30 27.69 -18.68
C PRO A 208 -49.85 27.20 -19.01
N GLN A 209 -49.78 26.16 -19.84
CA GLN A 209 -48.50 25.56 -20.18
C GLN A 209 -48.07 25.84 -21.63
N VAL A 210 -46.83 26.17 -21.85
CA VAL A 210 -46.26 26.29 -23.21
C VAL A 210 -46.37 24.94 -23.91
N PRO A 211 -46.91 24.88 -25.15
CA PRO A 211 -46.97 23.61 -25.88
C PRO A 211 -45.61 22.94 -25.99
N GLY A 212 -45.54 21.66 -25.58
CA GLY A 212 -44.28 20.90 -25.52
C GLY A 212 -43.39 21.15 -24.29
N SER A 213 -43.77 22.05 -23.38
CA SER A 213 -43.01 22.26 -22.14
C SER A 213 -43.14 21.10 -21.17
N GLN A 214 -44.18 20.28 -21.29
CA GLN A 214 -44.38 19.03 -20.53
C GLN A 214 -43.21 18.05 -20.75
N ASN A 215 -42.47 18.18 -21.86
CA ASN A 215 -41.27 17.40 -22.18
C ASN A 215 -39.97 18.07 -21.69
N LEU A 216 -40.04 19.25 -21.04
CA LEU A 216 -38.85 19.95 -20.56
C LEU A 216 -38.08 19.14 -19.46
N PRO A 217 -38.78 18.64 -18.42
CA PRO A 217 -38.11 17.79 -17.42
C PRO A 217 -37.53 16.53 -18.04
N THR A 218 -38.25 15.87 -18.97
CA THR A 218 -37.74 14.70 -19.69
C THR A 218 -36.50 15.02 -20.53
N LYS A 219 -36.47 16.15 -21.25
CA LYS A 219 -35.30 16.60 -22.01
C LYS A 219 -34.10 16.92 -21.08
N LEU A 220 -34.37 17.52 -19.93
CA LEU A 220 -33.37 17.83 -18.91
C LEU A 220 -32.83 16.52 -18.29
N ALA A 221 -33.67 15.53 -18.01
CA ALA A 221 -33.30 14.22 -17.50
C ALA A 221 -32.37 13.48 -18.49
N VAL A 222 -32.71 13.45 -19.76
CA VAL A 222 -31.86 12.87 -20.82
C VAL A 222 -30.49 13.57 -20.88
N LYS A 223 -30.48 14.91 -20.74
CA LYS A 223 -29.22 15.68 -20.72
C LYS A 223 -28.37 15.43 -19.47
N GLN A 224 -29.02 15.22 -18.32
CA GLN A 224 -28.35 15.00 -17.05
C GLN A 224 -27.83 13.56 -16.93
N GLY A 225 -28.47 12.60 -17.63
CA GLY A 225 -28.22 11.16 -17.55
C GLY A 225 -28.76 10.56 -16.26
N ASP A 226 -28.75 9.24 -16.19
CA ASP A 226 -29.18 8.51 -14.99
C ASP A 226 -28.29 8.83 -13.78
N PRO A 227 -28.84 9.40 -12.68
CA PRO A 227 -28.07 9.74 -11.51
C PRO A 227 -27.50 8.50 -10.81
N GLU A 228 -28.17 7.34 -10.88
CA GLU A 228 -27.70 6.09 -10.30
C GLU A 228 -26.53 5.46 -11.08
N ALA A 229 -26.45 5.72 -12.39
CA ALA A 229 -25.34 5.26 -13.23
C ALA A 229 -24.06 6.11 -13.09
N LYS A 230 -24.11 7.22 -12.36
CA LYS A 230 -22.93 8.04 -12.14
C LYS A 230 -21.93 7.35 -11.21
N ASN A 231 -20.65 7.49 -11.53
CA ASN A 231 -19.57 6.98 -10.67
C ASN A 231 -19.32 7.88 -9.45
N GLY A 232 -18.76 7.32 -8.40
CA GLY A 232 -18.34 8.03 -7.20
C GLY A 232 -19.48 8.44 -6.27
N VAL A 233 -19.23 9.46 -5.43
CA VAL A 233 -20.12 9.86 -4.33
C VAL A 233 -21.54 10.18 -4.78
N VAL A 234 -21.68 10.87 -5.91
CA VAL A 234 -23.01 11.28 -6.42
C VAL A 234 -23.86 10.06 -6.80
N GLY A 235 -23.26 9.10 -7.52
CA GLY A 235 -23.95 7.87 -7.92
C GLY A 235 -24.31 7.00 -6.73
N ALA A 236 -23.37 6.76 -5.85
CA ALA A 236 -23.60 5.98 -4.63
C ALA A 236 -24.70 6.61 -3.77
N PHE A 237 -24.66 7.92 -3.58
CA PHE A 237 -25.72 8.63 -2.85
C PHE A 237 -27.08 8.44 -3.52
N CYS A 238 -27.19 8.59 -4.85
CA CYS A 238 -28.46 8.43 -5.58
C CYS A 238 -28.96 6.98 -5.64
N ARG A 239 -28.11 5.99 -5.49
CA ARG A 239 -28.50 4.58 -5.34
C ARG A 239 -28.97 4.25 -3.92
N THR A 240 -28.43 4.96 -2.92
CA THR A 240 -28.84 4.82 -1.51
C THR A 240 -30.12 5.61 -1.21
N TYR A 241 -30.23 6.83 -1.74
CA TYR A 241 -31.33 7.74 -1.51
C TYR A 241 -32.00 8.13 -2.84
N ASP A 242 -33.24 7.71 -3.02
CA ASP A 242 -34.10 8.34 -4.01
C ASP A 242 -34.61 9.71 -3.50
N ILE A 243 -35.39 10.41 -4.33
CA ILE A 243 -35.99 11.72 -3.93
C ILE A 243 -36.86 11.57 -2.69
N TYR A 244 -37.68 10.51 -2.58
CA TYR A 244 -38.58 10.29 -1.47
C TYR A 244 -37.84 10.12 -0.15
N ARG A 245 -36.90 9.18 -0.13
CA ARG A 245 -36.09 8.92 1.07
C ARG A 245 -35.26 10.15 1.45
N ALA A 246 -34.71 10.86 0.46
CA ALA A 246 -33.94 12.09 0.72
C ALA A 246 -34.78 13.20 1.33
N MET A 247 -36.04 13.34 0.91
CA MET A 247 -36.98 14.29 1.52
C MET A 247 -37.30 13.95 2.98
N ASP A 248 -37.60 12.69 3.24
CA ASP A 248 -38.02 12.21 4.56
C ASP A 248 -36.89 12.20 5.59
N GLU A 249 -35.73 11.71 5.23
CA GLU A 249 -34.63 11.50 6.18
C GLU A 249 -33.65 12.69 6.26
N LEU A 250 -33.39 13.38 5.14
CA LEU A 250 -32.29 14.35 5.07
C LEU A 250 -32.75 15.81 5.05
N ILE A 251 -33.98 16.08 4.59
CA ILE A 251 -34.60 17.42 4.59
C ILE A 251 -36.05 17.34 5.09
N PRO A 252 -36.31 16.74 6.26
CA PRO A 252 -37.64 16.54 6.77
C PRO A 252 -38.38 17.89 6.95
N GLY A 253 -39.68 17.89 6.64
CA GLY A 253 -40.55 19.08 6.81
C GLY A 253 -40.33 20.18 5.78
N MET A 254 -39.61 19.95 4.69
CA MET A 254 -39.46 20.91 3.59
C MET A 254 -40.57 20.73 2.52
N TYR A 255 -41.05 19.51 2.36
CA TYR A 255 -42.07 19.18 1.36
C TYR A 255 -43.20 18.34 1.98
N GLU A 256 -44.43 18.58 1.51
CA GLU A 256 -45.61 17.82 1.89
C GLU A 256 -46.25 17.19 0.64
N PRO A 257 -46.63 15.91 0.65
CA PRO A 257 -47.29 15.29 -0.49
C PRO A 257 -48.68 15.85 -0.70
N VAL A 258 -49.09 15.96 -1.94
CA VAL A 258 -50.48 16.34 -2.29
C VAL A 258 -51.31 15.06 -2.43
N GLU A 259 -52.17 14.78 -1.44
CA GLU A 259 -52.94 13.52 -1.37
C GLU A 259 -53.76 13.22 -2.65
N SER A 260 -54.32 14.29 -3.29
CA SER A 260 -55.12 14.16 -4.50
C SER A 260 -54.30 13.91 -5.79
N MET A 261 -52.94 14.03 -5.74
CA MET A 261 -52.09 14.01 -6.92
C MET A 261 -50.79 13.26 -6.66
N PRO A 262 -50.72 11.95 -6.88
CA PRO A 262 -49.50 11.14 -6.65
C PRO A 262 -48.28 11.70 -7.42
N GLY A 263 -47.11 11.79 -6.72
CA GLY A 263 -45.88 12.32 -7.28
C GLY A 263 -45.77 13.84 -7.31
N ARG A 264 -46.72 14.58 -6.74
CA ARG A 264 -46.65 16.03 -6.52
C ARG A 264 -46.53 16.38 -5.06
N TYR A 265 -45.71 17.38 -4.81
CA TYR A 265 -45.40 17.87 -3.47
C TYR A 265 -45.52 19.38 -3.41
N THR A 266 -45.85 19.87 -2.22
CA THR A 266 -45.85 21.28 -1.89
C THR A 266 -44.61 21.63 -1.11
N TYR A 267 -43.86 22.64 -1.55
CA TYR A 267 -42.78 23.21 -0.78
C TYR A 267 -43.31 24.12 0.31
N LEU A 268 -43.03 23.79 1.57
CA LEU A 268 -43.63 24.48 2.71
C LEU A 268 -43.08 25.89 2.97
N GLY A 269 -41.93 26.25 2.36
CA GLY A 269 -41.35 27.59 2.43
C GLY A 269 -41.98 28.60 1.43
N GLY A 270 -42.98 28.17 0.63
CA GLY A 270 -43.72 28.98 -0.34
C GLY A 270 -45.22 29.06 -0.07
N SER A 271 -45.96 29.76 -0.94
CA SER A 271 -47.40 29.91 -0.84
C SER A 271 -48.20 29.20 -1.95
N THR A 272 -47.50 28.54 -2.87
CA THR A 272 -48.09 27.73 -3.93
C THR A 272 -48.19 26.27 -3.55
N THR A 273 -49.11 25.50 -4.13
CA THR A 273 -49.36 24.09 -3.85
C THR A 273 -49.07 23.21 -5.08
N GLY A 274 -48.56 21.96 -4.86
CA GLY A 274 -48.36 20.94 -5.91
C GLY A 274 -47.33 21.28 -6.97
N GLY A 275 -46.46 22.25 -6.72
CA GLY A 275 -45.53 22.75 -7.70
C GLY A 275 -44.23 21.91 -7.82
N ALA A 276 -43.92 21.06 -6.86
CA ALA A 276 -42.79 20.14 -6.93
C ALA A 276 -43.28 18.81 -7.47
N VAL A 277 -42.65 18.33 -8.57
CA VAL A 277 -43.08 17.12 -9.30
C VAL A 277 -41.91 16.15 -9.36
N ILE A 278 -42.15 14.89 -8.99
CA ILE A 278 -41.16 13.84 -9.02
C ILE A 278 -41.31 13.07 -10.33
N TYR A 279 -40.17 12.79 -10.97
CA TYR A 279 -40.06 12.11 -12.25
C TYR A 279 -39.20 10.85 -12.13
N ASP A 280 -39.38 9.93 -13.12
CA ASP A 280 -38.57 8.76 -13.30
C ASP A 280 -38.48 7.92 -12.02
N SER A 281 -39.62 7.59 -11.45
CA SER A 281 -39.79 6.74 -10.25
C SER A 281 -38.92 7.15 -9.05
N GLY A 282 -38.78 8.46 -8.83
CA GLY A 282 -38.03 8.98 -7.67
C GLY A 282 -36.60 9.43 -7.97
N LYS A 283 -36.15 9.35 -9.23
CA LYS A 283 -34.79 9.78 -9.58
C LYS A 283 -34.59 11.27 -9.67
N PHE A 284 -35.63 12.00 -10.03
CA PHE A 284 -35.57 13.46 -10.24
C PHE A 284 -36.76 14.18 -9.63
N LEU A 285 -36.48 15.41 -9.20
CA LEU A 285 -37.51 16.39 -8.82
C LEU A 285 -37.35 17.65 -9.67
N TYR A 286 -38.47 18.20 -10.13
CA TYR A 286 -38.56 19.55 -10.72
C TYR A 286 -39.53 20.40 -9.93
N SER A 287 -39.10 21.59 -9.49
CA SER A 287 -39.92 22.50 -8.69
C SER A 287 -40.32 23.74 -9.48
N HIS A 288 -41.62 24.03 -9.49
CA HIS A 288 -42.25 25.29 -9.97
C HIS A 288 -42.42 26.33 -8.86
N HIS A 289 -42.17 25.97 -7.60
CA HIS A 289 -42.25 26.91 -6.50
C HIS A 289 -41.17 27.98 -6.62
N ALA A 290 -41.55 29.26 -6.71
CA ALA A 290 -40.59 30.34 -6.95
C ALA A 290 -39.55 30.52 -5.84
N THR A 291 -39.93 30.24 -4.59
CA THR A 291 -39.12 30.39 -3.39
C THR A 291 -38.30 29.16 -3.06
N ASP A 292 -38.53 28.02 -3.73
CA ASP A 292 -37.79 26.78 -3.54
C ASP A 292 -36.33 26.94 -4.02
N PRO A 293 -35.34 26.53 -3.26
CA PRO A 293 -33.94 26.48 -3.73
C PRO A 293 -33.72 25.67 -5.03
N CYS A 294 -34.65 24.74 -5.32
CA CYS A 294 -34.66 23.93 -6.54
C CYS A 294 -35.49 24.53 -7.68
N SER A 295 -36.05 25.73 -7.51
CA SER A 295 -36.92 26.39 -8.48
C SER A 295 -36.37 26.41 -9.90
N GLY A 296 -37.14 25.92 -10.87
CA GLY A 296 -36.77 25.89 -12.29
C GLY A 296 -35.63 24.92 -12.66
N LYS A 297 -35.26 24.04 -11.75
CA LYS A 297 -34.17 23.06 -11.96
C LYS A 297 -34.70 21.63 -11.85
N LEU A 298 -34.21 20.76 -12.71
CA LEU A 298 -34.34 19.31 -12.50
C LEU A 298 -33.19 18.82 -11.64
N VAL A 299 -33.48 18.31 -10.45
CA VAL A 299 -32.48 17.89 -9.47
C VAL A 299 -32.62 16.40 -9.14
N ASN A 300 -31.53 15.73 -8.91
CA ASN A 300 -31.48 14.38 -8.32
C ASN A 300 -31.43 14.47 -6.79
N ALA A 301 -31.46 13.35 -6.08
CA ALA A 301 -31.46 13.34 -4.61
C ALA A 301 -30.25 14.08 -4.02
N PHE A 302 -29.04 13.89 -4.59
CA PHE A 302 -27.83 14.57 -4.15
C PHE A 302 -27.94 16.11 -4.28
N ASP A 303 -28.38 16.58 -5.43
CA ASP A 303 -28.52 18.01 -5.67
C ASP A 303 -29.71 18.61 -4.89
N LEU A 304 -30.77 17.86 -4.63
CA LEU A 304 -31.89 18.27 -3.77
C LEU A 304 -31.37 18.60 -2.37
N VAL A 305 -30.72 17.65 -1.72
CA VAL A 305 -30.16 17.84 -0.36
C VAL A 305 -29.10 18.94 -0.36
N ARG A 306 -28.24 18.99 -1.37
CA ARG A 306 -27.17 19.99 -1.50
C ARG A 306 -27.74 21.42 -1.52
N LEU A 307 -28.78 21.66 -2.33
CA LEU A 307 -29.36 22.99 -2.48
C LEU A 307 -30.10 23.44 -1.23
N HIS A 308 -30.78 22.51 -0.55
CA HIS A 308 -31.51 22.85 0.67
C HIS A 308 -30.62 23.04 1.89
N ARG A 309 -29.61 22.22 2.07
CA ARG A 309 -28.75 22.26 3.27
C ARG A 309 -27.52 23.16 3.15
N PHE A 310 -27.01 23.33 1.93
CA PHE A 310 -25.70 23.97 1.70
C PHE A 310 -25.74 25.05 0.59
N GLY A 311 -26.90 25.33 0.01
CA GLY A 311 -27.05 26.30 -1.10
C GLY A 311 -26.50 27.69 -0.79
N ASP A 312 -26.60 28.12 0.45
CA ASP A 312 -26.14 29.44 0.93
C ASP A 312 -24.58 29.55 0.87
N LYS A 313 -23.87 28.43 0.99
CA LYS A 313 -22.40 28.42 0.88
C LYS A 313 -21.89 28.87 -0.50
N ASP A 314 -22.77 28.85 -1.50
CA ASP A 314 -22.40 29.26 -2.88
C ASP A 314 -22.58 30.76 -3.11
N ASP A 315 -22.98 31.54 -2.12
CA ASP A 315 -23.29 32.96 -2.29
C ASP A 315 -22.09 33.82 -2.68
N GLU A 316 -20.86 33.38 -2.30
CA GLU A 316 -19.63 34.06 -2.64
C GLU A 316 -18.95 33.46 -3.89
N ALA A 317 -19.44 32.35 -4.44
CA ALA A 317 -18.83 31.69 -5.59
C ALA A 317 -18.95 32.52 -6.86
N GLN A 318 -17.97 32.52 -7.72
CA GLN A 318 -17.97 33.23 -8.99
C GLN A 318 -19.06 32.66 -9.93
N PRO A 319 -19.85 33.51 -10.62
CA PRO A 319 -20.81 33.03 -11.60
C PRO A 319 -20.18 32.19 -12.70
N GLY A 320 -20.76 31.02 -12.97
CA GLY A 320 -20.21 30.06 -13.94
C GLY A 320 -19.20 29.08 -13.37
N THR A 321 -18.96 29.09 -12.04
CA THR A 321 -18.19 28.03 -11.37
C THR A 321 -18.88 26.69 -11.60
N PRO A 322 -18.17 25.67 -12.10
CA PRO A 322 -18.72 24.31 -12.26
C PRO A 322 -19.25 23.77 -10.93
N THR A 323 -20.36 23.04 -10.97
CA THR A 323 -21.05 22.52 -9.76
C THR A 323 -20.11 21.74 -8.85
N ASN A 324 -19.23 20.91 -9.40
CA ASN A 324 -18.25 20.11 -8.63
C ASN A 324 -17.14 20.93 -7.94
N ARG A 325 -17.06 22.23 -8.19
CA ARG A 325 -16.13 23.18 -7.53
C ARG A 325 -16.82 24.11 -6.54
N LEU A 326 -18.12 24.02 -6.43
CA LEU A 326 -18.89 24.86 -5.51
C LEU A 326 -18.66 24.45 -4.05
N PRO A 327 -18.68 25.40 -3.09
CA PRO A 327 -18.60 25.09 -1.65
C PRO A 327 -19.73 24.17 -1.17
N SER A 328 -20.96 24.34 -1.69
CA SER A 328 -22.10 23.47 -1.40
C SER A 328 -21.85 22.02 -1.84
N TYR A 329 -21.19 21.83 -2.98
CA TYR A 329 -20.89 20.49 -3.49
C TYR A 329 -19.90 19.74 -2.57
N ARG A 330 -18.87 20.44 -2.09
CA ARG A 330 -17.90 19.87 -1.13
C ARG A 330 -18.58 19.47 0.18
N ALA A 331 -19.40 20.38 0.74
CA ALA A 331 -20.15 20.09 1.95
C ALA A 331 -21.11 18.91 1.78
N MET A 332 -21.72 18.77 0.62
CA MET A 332 -22.59 17.64 0.31
C MET A 332 -21.81 16.32 0.14
N CYS A 333 -20.63 16.36 -0.48
CA CYS A 333 -19.75 15.20 -0.55
C CYS A 333 -19.29 14.75 0.86
N GLU A 334 -18.98 15.71 1.75
CA GLU A 334 -18.64 15.42 3.14
C GLU A 334 -19.80 14.74 3.88
N LEU A 335 -21.02 15.24 3.72
CA LEU A 335 -22.20 14.61 4.29
C LEU A 335 -22.41 13.19 3.75
N ALA A 336 -22.34 13.02 2.42
CA ALA A 336 -22.56 11.74 1.77
C ALA A 336 -21.49 10.69 2.14
N THR A 337 -20.23 11.10 2.30
CA THR A 337 -19.14 10.17 2.69
C THR A 337 -19.12 9.83 4.18
N GLN A 338 -19.78 10.64 5.02
CA GLN A 338 -19.99 10.35 6.44
C GLN A 338 -21.22 9.47 6.68
N ASP A 339 -22.08 9.33 5.68
CA ASP A 339 -23.24 8.46 5.73
C ASP A 339 -22.80 6.98 5.64
N PRO A 340 -23.15 6.14 6.63
CA PRO A 340 -22.69 4.74 6.66
C PRO A 340 -23.17 3.92 5.46
N ASP A 341 -24.43 4.10 5.03
CA ASP A 341 -25.02 3.35 3.93
C ASP A 341 -24.34 3.69 2.59
N VAL A 342 -24.10 4.98 2.35
CA VAL A 342 -23.41 5.47 1.14
C VAL A 342 -21.96 5.01 1.11
N SER A 343 -21.25 5.10 2.25
CA SER A 343 -19.85 4.69 2.38
C SER A 343 -19.67 3.19 2.16
N ALA A 344 -20.53 2.38 2.77
CA ALA A 344 -20.54 0.94 2.62
C ALA A 344 -20.77 0.52 1.15
N LEU A 345 -21.80 1.12 0.51
CA LEU A 345 -22.12 0.87 -0.89
C LEU A 345 -20.93 1.22 -1.82
N MET A 346 -20.33 2.39 -1.62
CA MET A 346 -19.17 2.83 -2.41
C MET A 346 -17.98 1.88 -2.28
N SER A 347 -17.74 1.37 -1.10
CA SER A 347 -16.63 0.46 -0.81
C SER A 347 -16.89 -0.91 -1.43
N GLN A 348 -18.10 -1.42 -1.31
CA GLN A 348 -18.51 -2.70 -1.85
C GLN A 348 -18.47 -2.73 -3.39
N GLU A 349 -19.02 -1.71 -4.05
CA GLU A 349 -19.04 -1.62 -5.51
C GLU A 349 -17.62 -1.57 -6.09
N ARG A 350 -16.73 -0.77 -5.50
CA ARG A 350 -15.33 -0.69 -5.92
C ARG A 350 -14.62 -2.02 -5.79
N TYR A 351 -14.82 -2.69 -4.66
CA TYR A 351 -14.21 -4.00 -4.41
C TYR A 351 -14.70 -5.04 -5.43
N GLN A 352 -16.02 -5.11 -5.66
CA GLN A 352 -16.61 -6.06 -6.61
C GLN A 352 -16.16 -5.82 -8.07
N GLU A 353 -15.99 -4.57 -8.48
CA GLU A 353 -15.51 -4.24 -9.82
C GLU A 353 -14.03 -4.62 -9.98
N ALA A 354 -13.22 -4.32 -8.98
CA ALA A 354 -11.79 -4.58 -9.01
C ALA A 354 -11.46 -6.08 -8.92
N VAL A 355 -12.21 -6.86 -8.14
CA VAL A 355 -12.02 -8.31 -7.98
C VAL A 355 -12.26 -9.07 -9.28
N LYS A 356 -13.10 -8.58 -10.18
CA LYS A 356 -13.33 -9.21 -11.50
C LYS A 356 -12.05 -9.35 -12.33
N ASP A 357 -11.09 -8.48 -12.14
CA ASP A 357 -9.81 -8.52 -12.84
C ASP A 357 -8.81 -9.55 -12.26
N PHE A 358 -9.16 -10.16 -11.13
CA PHE A 358 -8.36 -11.16 -10.41
C PHE A 358 -9.06 -12.54 -10.38
N GLU A 359 -9.76 -12.90 -11.43
CA GLU A 359 -10.42 -14.21 -11.57
C GLU A 359 -9.40 -15.36 -11.43
N GLY A 360 -9.67 -16.32 -10.54
CA GLY A 360 -8.86 -17.53 -10.32
C GLY A 360 -8.14 -17.63 -8.97
N VAL A 361 -8.29 -16.65 -8.08
CA VAL A 361 -7.81 -16.73 -6.71
C VAL A 361 -8.99 -16.87 -5.76
N GLU A 362 -9.05 -17.99 -5.02
CA GLU A 362 -10.10 -18.20 -4.03
C GLU A 362 -9.95 -17.24 -2.86
N ALA A 363 -11.06 -16.59 -2.48
CA ALA A 363 -11.14 -15.81 -1.27
C ALA A 363 -11.11 -16.73 -0.05
N THR A 364 -10.48 -16.31 1.04
CA THR A 364 -10.50 -17.07 2.30
C THR A 364 -11.93 -17.09 2.87
N ASN A 365 -12.45 -18.26 3.21
CA ASN A 365 -13.82 -18.45 3.70
C ASN A 365 -14.11 -17.81 5.07
N ASP A 366 -13.09 -17.33 5.79
CA ASP A 366 -13.20 -16.69 7.10
C ASP A 366 -13.33 -15.16 7.02
N ALA A 367 -13.72 -14.61 5.88
CA ALA A 367 -13.97 -13.18 5.74
C ALA A 367 -15.24 -12.82 6.52
N GLU A 368 -15.10 -12.12 7.65
CA GLU A 368 -16.23 -11.40 8.22
C GLU A 368 -16.85 -10.48 7.18
N PRO A 369 -18.20 -10.33 7.18
CA PRO A 369 -18.87 -9.51 6.20
C PRO A 369 -18.35 -8.07 6.22
N ALA A 370 -18.40 -7.41 5.12
CA ALA A 370 -17.95 -6.08 4.65
C ALA A 370 -17.64 -4.93 5.64
N ASN A 371 -17.87 -5.10 6.95
CA ASN A 371 -17.71 -4.06 7.97
C ASN A 371 -16.27 -3.56 8.19
N TRP A 372 -15.24 -4.29 7.73
CA TRP A 372 -13.86 -3.81 7.88
C TRP A 372 -13.56 -2.58 7.03
N MET A 373 -14.27 -2.42 5.92
CA MET A 373 -14.11 -1.27 5.02
C MET A 373 -14.57 0.05 5.69
N ASP A 374 -15.50 -0.04 6.66
CA ASP A 374 -15.98 1.11 7.42
C ASP A 374 -14.91 1.67 8.37
N ARG A 375 -13.88 0.87 8.66
CA ARG A 375 -12.74 1.29 9.49
C ARG A 375 -11.70 2.08 8.71
N LEU A 376 -11.79 2.13 7.38
CA LEU A 376 -10.86 2.86 6.54
C LEU A 376 -11.07 4.37 6.67
N GLU A 377 -9.98 5.10 6.86
CA GLU A 377 -10.00 6.55 6.81
C GLU A 377 -10.20 7.02 5.37
N ILE A 378 -11.34 7.67 5.09
CA ILE A 378 -11.77 8.08 3.76
C ILE A 378 -11.47 9.57 3.52
N ASN A 379 -11.12 9.91 2.29
CA ASN A 379 -11.06 11.29 1.82
C ASN A 379 -12.48 11.80 1.55
N SER A 380 -12.94 12.78 2.33
CA SER A 380 -14.30 13.32 2.27
C SER A 380 -14.70 13.95 0.92
N GLN A 381 -13.74 14.32 0.08
CA GLN A 381 -14.03 14.91 -1.24
C GLN A 381 -14.16 13.87 -2.35
N THR A 382 -13.40 12.78 -2.26
CA THR A 382 -13.35 11.76 -3.32
C THR A 382 -14.07 10.47 -2.95
N GLY A 383 -14.34 10.24 -1.65
CA GLY A 383 -14.85 8.97 -1.15
C GLY A 383 -13.86 7.80 -1.29
N LEU A 384 -12.56 8.08 -1.51
CA LEU A 384 -11.52 7.08 -1.65
C LEU A 384 -10.75 6.90 -0.34
N PRO A 385 -10.23 5.70 -0.03
CA PRO A 385 -9.34 5.50 1.10
C PRO A 385 -8.12 6.41 1.03
N LYS A 386 -7.75 7.00 2.18
CA LYS A 386 -6.51 7.77 2.26
C LYS A 386 -5.30 6.83 2.21
N ALA A 387 -4.23 7.28 1.56
CA ALA A 387 -2.97 6.54 1.53
C ALA A 387 -2.24 6.70 2.87
N THR A 388 -2.64 5.94 3.89
CA THR A 388 -2.04 5.88 5.24
C THR A 388 -1.51 4.48 5.51
N ILE A 389 -0.55 4.35 6.42
CA ILE A 389 -0.05 3.03 6.87
C ILE A 389 -1.18 2.23 7.52
N ASP A 390 -2.04 2.91 8.27
CA ASP A 390 -3.14 2.28 9.00
C ASP A 390 -4.18 1.68 8.03
N ASN A 391 -4.61 2.43 7.02
CA ASN A 391 -5.52 1.90 6.00
C ASN A 391 -4.93 0.70 5.26
N VAL A 392 -3.66 0.76 4.87
CA VAL A 392 -2.99 -0.37 4.22
C VAL A 392 -2.93 -1.58 5.15
N TRP A 393 -2.62 -1.37 6.43
CA TRP A 393 -2.60 -2.44 7.43
C TRP A 393 -3.97 -3.09 7.59
N ILE A 394 -5.05 -2.29 7.71
CA ILE A 394 -6.43 -2.79 7.78
C ILE A 394 -6.77 -3.63 6.55
N ILE A 395 -6.37 -3.21 5.35
CA ILE A 395 -6.59 -3.97 4.11
C ILE A 395 -5.83 -5.29 4.16
N LEU A 396 -4.53 -5.30 4.48
CA LEU A 396 -3.73 -6.52 4.57
C LEU A 396 -4.30 -7.55 5.55
N GLU A 397 -4.90 -7.08 6.63
CA GLU A 397 -5.48 -7.92 7.70
C GLU A 397 -6.84 -8.50 7.34
N ASN A 398 -7.64 -7.79 6.52
CA ASN A 398 -9.05 -8.12 6.35
C ASN A 398 -9.46 -8.43 4.92
N ASP A 399 -8.71 -7.99 3.90
CA ASP A 399 -9.05 -8.25 2.50
C ASP A 399 -9.02 -9.77 2.21
N PRO A 400 -10.12 -10.37 1.78
CA PRO A 400 -10.22 -11.82 1.55
C PRO A 400 -9.19 -12.39 0.56
N LEU A 401 -8.67 -11.57 -0.34
CA LEU A 401 -7.65 -11.97 -1.31
C LEU A 401 -6.21 -11.86 -0.77
N LEU A 402 -6.01 -11.22 0.38
CA LEU A 402 -4.69 -11.00 0.99
C LEU A 402 -4.54 -11.62 2.38
N LYS A 403 -5.64 -11.70 3.13
CA LYS A 403 -5.67 -12.16 4.52
C LYS A 403 -5.02 -13.54 4.68
N GLY A 404 -4.00 -13.61 5.54
CA GLY A 404 -3.34 -14.86 5.90
C GLY A 404 -2.47 -15.49 4.80
N LYS A 405 -2.30 -14.83 3.65
CA LYS A 405 -1.58 -15.40 2.51
C LYS A 405 -0.08 -15.12 2.51
N PHE A 406 0.42 -14.34 3.42
CA PHE A 406 1.85 -14.05 3.58
C PHE A 406 2.18 -13.66 5.01
N ALA A 407 3.38 -14.00 5.44
CA ALA A 407 3.87 -13.72 6.79
C ALA A 407 5.41 -13.64 6.81
N LEU A 408 5.99 -13.19 7.92
CA LEU A 408 7.44 -13.24 8.13
C LEU A 408 7.83 -14.63 8.64
N ASN A 409 8.61 -15.37 7.87
CA ASN A 409 9.31 -16.54 8.37
C ASN A 409 10.52 -16.07 9.18
N GLN A 410 10.44 -16.16 10.50
CA GLN A 410 11.51 -15.72 11.41
C GLN A 410 12.77 -16.58 11.27
N PHE A 411 12.61 -17.85 10.94
CA PHE A 411 13.73 -18.77 10.73
C PHE A 411 14.52 -18.39 9.48
N ALA A 412 13.84 -18.14 8.36
CA ALA A 412 14.46 -17.69 7.13
C ALA A 412 14.85 -16.19 7.17
N GLY A 413 14.29 -15.41 8.10
CA GLY A 413 14.51 -13.96 8.19
C GLY A 413 13.91 -13.16 7.03
N ARG A 414 12.93 -13.73 6.31
CA ARG A 414 12.32 -13.18 5.08
C ARG A 414 10.81 -13.35 5.08
N GLY A 415 10.14 -12.49 4.32
CA GLY A 415 8.71 -12.67 4.00
C GLY A 415 8.50 -13.95 3.21
N GLU A 416 7.41 -14.62 3.44
CA GLU A 416 7.00 -15.85 2.76
C GLU A 416 5.56 -15.73 2.28
N VAL A 417 5.31 -16.16 1.06
CA VAL A 417 3.98 -16.34 0.49
C VAL A 417 3.50 -17.73 0.86
N LEU A 418 2.35 -17.80 1.49
CA LEU A 418 1.78 -19.03 2.05
C LEU A 418 0.72 -19.66 1.14
N ASP A 419 0.08 -18.85 0.31
CA ASP A 419 -0.99 -19.26 -0.60
C ASP A 419 -1.05 -18.33 -1.84
N ALA A 420 -1.95 -18.64 -2.78
CA ALA A 420 -2.15 -17.85 -3.99
C ALA A 420 -2.46 -16.38 -3.71
N LEU A 421 -1.83 -15.49 -4.47
CA LEU A 421 -1.99 -14.03 -4.39
C LEU A 421 -2.70 -13.51 -5.65
N PRO A 422 -3.39 -12.36 -5.59
CA PRO A 422 -4.10 -11.80 -6.76
C PRO A 422 -3.27 -11.69 -8.03
N TRP A 423 -1.97 -11.46 -7.90
CA TRP A 423 -1.02 -11.36 -9.02
C TRP A 423 -0.25 -12.64 -9.30
N ASN A 424 -0.43 -13.69 -8.50
CA ASN A 424 0.23 -14.97 -8.68
C ASN A 424 -0.60 -16.12 -8.10
N ALA A 425 -1.27 -16.85 -8.97
CA ALA A 425 -2.20 -17.93 -8.62
C ALA A 425 -1.52 -19.21 -8.08
N SER A 426 -0.20 -19.23 -7.89
CA SER A 426 0.52 -20.38 -7.33
C SER A 426 0.19 -20.56 -5.86
N THR A 427 -0.32 -21.72 -5.48
CA THR A 427 -0.59 -22.13 -4.09
C THR A 427 0.65 -22.70 -3.38
N LYS A 428 1.79 -22.80 -4.09
CA LYS A 428 3.03 -23.29 -3.48
C LYS A 428 3.65 -22.23 -2.59
N ARG A 429 4.00 -22.61 -1.37
CA ARG A 429 4.79 -21.78 -0.47
C ARG A 429 6.11 -21.39 -1.13
N ARG A 430 6.47 -20.14 -1.04
CA ARG A 430 7.69 -19.56 -1.61
C ARG A 430 8.11 -18.28 -0.88
N LEU A 431 9.35 -17.91 -1.04
CA LEU A 431 9.81 -16.63 -0.51
C LEU A 431 9.17 -15.45 -1.27
N TRP A 432 8.89 -14.38 -0.53
CA TRP A 432 8.46 -13.10 -1.08
C TRP A 432 9.58 -12.47 -1.89
N ASP A 433 9.30 -12.02 -3.11
CA ASP A 433 10.24 -11.43 -4.03
C ASP A 433 9.84 -10.02 -4.53
N ASP A 434 10.65 -9.43 -5.43
CA ASP A 434 10.38 -8.10 -5.97
C ASP A 434 9.11 -8.04 -6.83
N ASN A 435 8.70 -9.15 -7.45
CA ASN A 435 7.45 -9.22 -8.21
C ASN A 435 6.25 -9.16 -7.26
N ASP A 436 6.38 -9.69 -6.06
CA ASP A 436 5.33 -9.60 -5.04
C ASP A 436 5.17 -8.18 -4.52
N ASN A 437 6.28 -7.42 -4.35
CA ASN A 437 6.20 -6.01 -4.04
C ASN A 437 5.43 -5.24 -5.12
N ASN A 438 5.79 -5.44 -6.40
CA ASN A 438 5.14 -4.78 -7.52
C ASN A 438 3.67 -5.22 -7.66
N GLY A 439 3.37 -6.50 -7.43
CA GLY A 439 2.02 -7.04 -7.44
C GLY A 439 1.15 -6.43 -6.35
N LEU A 440 1.70 -6.29 -5.14
CA LEU A 440 0.99 -5.64 -4.03
C LEU A 440 0.73 -4.15 -4.33
N TYR A 441 1.72 -3.41 -4.89
CA TYR A 441 1.52 -2.01 -5.27
C TYR A 441 0.42 -1.88 -6.32
N TRP A 442 0.45 -2.71 -7.36
CA TRP A 442 -0.57 -2.74 -8.39
C TRP A 442 -1.95 -3.07 -7.83
N TYR A 443 -2.06 -4.06 -6.94
CA TYR A 443 -3.32 -4.42 -6.29
C TYR A 443 -3.86 -3.27 -5.44
N MET A 444 -3.03 -2.65 -4.60
CA MET A 444 -3.42 -1.52 -3.76
C MET A 444 -3.87 -0.30 -4.57
N GLU A 445 -3.19 -0.02 -5.69
CA GLU A 445 -3.58 1.07 -6.59
C GLU A 445 -4.89 0.77 -7.30
N LYS A 446 -5.03 -0.44 -7.86
CA LYS A 446 -6.17 -0.81 -8.68
C LYS A 446 -7.44 -1.02 -7.86
N VAL A 447 -7.36 -1.74 -6.75
CA VAL A 447 -8.53 -2.13 -5.94
C VAL A 447 -8.89 -1.06 -4.93
N HIS A 448 -7.90 -0.51 -4.25
CA HIS A 448 -8.12 0.40 -3.12
C HIS A 448 -7.76 1.86 -3.43
N HIS A 449 -7.26 2.16 -4.65
CA HIS A 449 -6.79 3.50 -5.05
C HIS A 449 -5.73 4.10 -4.11
N ILE A 450 -4.97 3.23 -3.45
CA ILE A 450 -3.88 3.62 -2.54
C ILE A 450 -2.57 3.59 -3.31
N THR A 451 -1.91 4.75 -3.39
CA THR A 451 -0.58 4.92 -3.97
C THR A 451 0.42 5.34 -2.90
N GLY A 452 1.71 5.11 -3.14
CA GLY A 452 2.78 5.51 -2.22
C GLY A 452 3.48 4.30 -1.59
N ASN A 453 4.44 3.71 -2.33
CA ASN A 453 5.16 2.49 -2.01
C ASN A 453 5.71 2.47 -0.57
N GLY A 454 6.31 3.58 -0.08
CA GLY A 454 6.87 3.60 1.27
C GLY A 454 5.86 3.42 2.41
N LYS A 455 4.58 3.73 2.19
CA LYS A 455 3.51 3.46 3.16
C LYS A 455 3.03 2.01 3.08
N ILE A 456 2.96 1.48 1.86
CA ILE A 456 2.62 0.07 1.62
C ILE A 456 3.71 -0.83 2.22
N ASP A 457 4.99 -0.53 1.98
CA ASP A 457 6.12 -1.26 2.56
C ASP A 457 6.13 -1.19 4.09
N GLY A 458 5.84 -0.02 4.65
CA GLY A 458 5.75 0.17 6.10
C GLY A 458 4.65 -0.69 6.72
N ALA A 459 3.46 -0.69 6.14
CA ALA A 459 2.35 -1.51 6.60
C ALA A 459 2.62 -3.02 6.42
N LEU A 460 3.17 -3.42 5.25
CA LEU A 460 3.56 -4.81 4.97
C LEU A 460 4.56 -5.31 6.01
N SER A 461 5.60 -4.52 6.32
CA SER A 461 6.60 -4.89 7.32
C SER A 461 6.00 -5.07 8.72
N LEU A 462 5.09 -4.19 9.13
CA LEU A 462 4.40 -4.29 10.43
C LEU A 462 3.48 -5.52 10.45
N HIS A 463 2.66 -5.70 9.44
CA HIS A 463 1.71 -6.79 9.33
C HIS A 463 2.43 -8.16 9.31
N THR A 464 3.43 -8.35 8.46
CA THR A 464 4.17 -9.61 8.37
C THR A 464 4.93 -9.93 9.66
N THR A 465 5.42 -8.91 10.38
CA THR A 465 6.07 -9.09 11.68
C THR A 465 5.09 -9.52 12.75
N GLN A 466 3.87 -9.01 12.74
CA GLN A 466 2.82 -9.38 13.70
C GLN A 466 2.37 -10.84 13.49
N HIS A 467 2.29 -11.28 12.24
CA HIS A 467 1.91 -12.65 11.86
C HIS A 467 3.12 -13.56 11.62
N ALA A 468 4.28 -13.22 12.23
CA ALA A 468 5.49 -13.98 12.06
C ALA A 468 5.36 -15.40 12.63
N PHE A 469 5.94 -16.37 11.94
CA PHE A 469 6.00 -17.77 12.34
C PHE A 469 7.44 -18.28 12.26
N ASN A 470 7.71 -19.43 12.89
CA ASN A 470 9.00 -20.11 12.82
C ASN A 470 8.77 -21.59 12.48
N GLU A 471 8.98 -21.95 11.24
CA GLU A 471 8.65 -23.26 10.70
C GLU A 471 9.38 -24.41 11.40
N VAL A 472 10.62 -24.21 11.88
CA VAL A 472 11.37 -25.23 12.62
C VAL A 472 10.83 -25.37 14.05
N GLN A 473 10.50 -24.26 14.71
CA GLN A 473 9.90 -24.30 16.04
C GLN A 473 8.51 -24.94 16.00
N ASP A 474 7.70 -24.56 15.00
CA ASP A 474 6.34 -25.10 14.82
C ASP A 474 6.41 -26.62 14.57
N TYR A 475 7.35 -27.07 13.71
CA TYR A 475 7.61 -28.48 13.49
C TYR A 475 7.98 -29.20 14.80
N LEU A 476 8.99 -28.71 15.52
CA LEU A 476 9.47 -29.34 16.75
C LEU A 476 8.39 -29.40 17.85
N GLN A 477 7.57 -28.35 17.96
CA GLN A 477 6.48 -28.29 18.93
C GLN A 477 5.32 -29.24 18.58
N SER A 478 5.14 -29.56 17.31
CA SER A 478 4.12 -30.51 16.86
C SER A 478 4.44 -31.96 17.20
N LEU A 479 5.71 -32.30 17.48
CA LEU A 479 6.18 -33.65 17.68
C LEU A 479 5.80 -34.21 19.06
N LYS A 480 5.52 -35.51 19.10
CA LYS A 480 5.27 -36.27 20.32
C LYS A 480 6.13 -37.53 20.33
N TRP A 481 7.01 -37.64 21.33
CA TRP A 481 7.86 -38.81 21.49
C TRP A 481 7.07 -40.02 21.97
N ASP A 482 7.30 -41.17 21.37
CA ASP A 482 6.68 -42.45 21.72
C ASP A 482 7.33 -43.14 22.94
N GLY A 483 8.41 -42.58 23.49
CA GLY A 483 9.14 -43.10 24.63
C GLY A 483 10.23 -44.12 24.28
N VAL A 484 10.41 -44.48 23.01
CA VAL A 484 11.45 -45.40 22.55
C VAL A 484 12.74 -44.66 22.21
N PRO A 485 13.84 -44.87 22.93
CA PRO A 485 15.13 -44.25 22.65
C PRO A 485 15.71 -44.72 21.31
N ARG A 486 16.06 -43.77 20.43
CA ARG A 486 16.64 -44.02 19.11
C ARG A 486 17.81 -43.06 18.82
N LEU A 487 17.83 -41.88 19.50
CA LEU A 487 18.77 -40.80 19.18
C LEU A 487 20.22 -41.22 19.49
N ASP A 488 20.46 -41.86 20.58
CA ASP A 488 21.79 -42.28 21.01
C ASP A 488 22.45 -43.27 20.03
N THR A 489 21.63 -44.08 19.35
CA THR A 489 22.11 -45.12 18.42
C THR A 489 22.03 -44.72 16.94
N LEU A 490 21.63 -43.52 16.64
CA LEU A 490 21.40 -43.09 15.26
C LEU A 490 22.55 -43.41 14.31
N PHE A 491 23.77 -43.02 14.65
CA PHE A 491 24.93 -43.30 13.80
C PHE A 491 25.39 -44.75 13.88
N ILE A 492 25.12 -45.44 14.98
CA ILE A 492 25.40 -46.88 15.16
C ILE A 492 24.51 -47.67 14.21
N ASP A 493 23.18 -47.46 14.32
CA ASP A 493 22.16 -48.22 13.57
C ASP A 493 22.19 -47.94 12.08
N TYR A 494 22.41 -46.69 11.66
CA TYR A 494 22.28 -46.27 10.26
C TYR A 494 23.59 -46.13 9.51
N LEU A 495 24.71 -45.90 10.21
CA LEU A 495 26.03 -45.72 9.55
C LEU A 495 27.08 -46.69 10.05
N GLY A 496 26.73 -47.66 10.92
CA GLY A 496 27.69 -48.66 11.41
C GLY A 496 28.85 -48.06 12.24
N ALA A 497 28.54 -47.02 13.05
CA ALA A 497 29.53 -46.48 13.99
C ALA A 497 29.76 -47.46 15.15
N GLU A 498 30.87 -47.30 15.89
CA GLU A 498 31.17 -48.04 17.10
C GLU A 498 30.15 -47.72 18.20
N ASP A 499 29.59 -48.75 18.81
CA ASP A 499 28.72 -48.58 19.97
C ASP A 499 29.56 -48.30 21.22
N SER A 500 29.78 -47.04 21.49
CA SER A 500 30.51 -46.57 22.66
C SER A 500 29.76 -45.48 23.42
N PRO A 501 30.03 -45.32 24.74
CA PRO A 501 29.46 -44.21 25.51
C PRO A 501 29.75 -42.84 24.88
N TYR A 502 30.87 -42.68 24.21
CA TYR A 502 31.27 -41.47 23.49
C TYR A 502 30.37 -41.23 22.28
N THR A 503 30.24 -42.22 21.38
CA THR A 503 29.38 -42.09 20.18
C THR A 503 27.95 -41.76 20.52
N ARG A 504 27.38 -42.46 21.50
CA ARG A 504 26.04 -42.22 22.02
C ARG A 504 25.86 -40.79 22.55
N ALA A 505 26.81 -40.32 23.36
CA ALA A 505 26.76 -39.01 23.98
C ALA A 505 26.88 -37.88 22.95
N VAL A 506 27.83 -37.93 22.03
CA VAL A 506 28.07 -36.88 21.04
C VAL A 506 26.91 -36.80 20.03
N THR A 507 26.33 -37.94 19.64
CA THR A 507 25.12 -37.99 18.79
C THR A 507 23.96 -37.30 19.48
N ARG A 508 23.60 -37.71 20.71
CA ARG A 508 22.51 -37.08 21.48
C ARG A 508 22.74 -35.59 21.59
N LYS A 509 23.90 -35.13 22.00
CA LYS A 509 24.19 -33.71 22.24
C LYS A 509 24.18 -32.87 20.96
N ALA A 510 24.63 -33.38 19.83
CA ALA A 510 24.61 -32.66 18.55
C ALA A 510 23.17 -32.38 18.10
N PHE A 511 22.26 -33.35 18.17
CA PHE A 511 20.85 -33.17 17.81
C PHE A 511 20.09 -32.39 18.87
N THR A 512 20.37 -32.57 20.17
CA THR A 512 19.81 -31.70 21.21
C THR A 512 20.26 -30.25 21.04
N ALA A 513 21.49 -30.00 20.59
CA ALA A 513 21.98 -28.67 20.27
C ALA A 513 21.24 -28.03 19.07
N ALA A 514 20.89 -28.85 18.07
CA ALA A 514 20.06 -28.39 16.95
C ALA A 514 18.69 -27.91 17.42
N VAL A 515 18.02 -28.68 18.30
CA VAL A 515 16.77 -28.26 18.95
C VAL A 515 16.98 -27.00 19.78
N THR A 516 18.04 -26.96 20.60
CA THR A 516 18.33 -25.79 21.46
C THR A 516 18.49 -24.51 20.64
N ARG A 517 19.23 -24.55 19.54
CA ARG A 517 19.44 -23.38 18.69
C ARG A 517 18.19 -22.99 17.89
N ALA A 518 17.35 -23.93 17.54
CA ALA A 518 16.05 -23.65 16.93
C ALA A 518 15.09 -22.97 17.93
N MET A 519 14.99 -23.52 19.15
CA MET A 519 14.07 -23.02 20.17
C MET A 519 14.58 -21.75 20.87
N VAL A 520 15.90 -21.61 21.02
CA VAL A 520 16.57 -20.46 21.65
C VAL A 520 17.71 -19.99 20.73
N PRO A 521 17.39 -19.23 19.69
CA PRO A 521 18.38 -18.73 18.73
C PRO A 521 19.54 -18.00 19.40
N GLY A 522 20.75 -18.24 18.90
CA GLY A 522 21.98 -17.67 19.46
C GLY A 522 22.51 -18.39 20.71
N SER A 523 21.92 -19.53 21.11
CA SER A 523 22.46 -20.37 22.17
C SER A 523 23.89 -20.82 21.86
N LYS A 524 24.71 -20.86 22.92
CA LYS A 524 26.12 -21.24 22.74
C LYS A 524 26.24 -22.73 22.44
N TYR A 525 26.73 -23.04 21.24
CA TYR A 525 27.16 -24.37 20.82
C TYR A 525 28.24 -24.20 19.75
N ASP A 526 29.49 -24.44 20.08
CA ASP A 526 30.64 -24.23 19.23
C ASP A 526 31.32 -25.57 18.83
N ASN A 527 30.58 -26.65 18.97
CA ASN A 527 31.05 -27.99 18.56
C ASN A 527 30.49 -28.38 17.17
N MET A 528 31.23 -29.23 16.49
CA MET A 528 30.88 -29.84 15.21
C MET A 528 31.18 -31.35 15.30
N LEU A 529 30.10 -32.16 15.13
CA LEU A 529 30.25 -33.59 15.01
C LEU A 529 30.76 -33.93 13.59
N ILE A 530 31.80 -34.78 13.48
CA ILE A 530 32.40 -35.14 12.20
C ILE A 530 32.25 -36.64 11.98
N LEU A 531 31.59 -36.99 10.86
CA LEU A 531 31.43 -38.38 10.42
C LEU A 531 32.58 -38.76 9.50
N ALA A 532 33.52 -39.57 10.00
CA ALA A 532 34.69 -40.05 9.25
C ALA A 532 34.48 -41.52 8.80
N GLY A 533 34.58 -41.80 7.50
CA GLY A 533 34.47 -43.18 7.00
C GLY A 533 34.20 -43.26 5.51
N PRO A 534 34.04 -44.47 4.95
CA PRO A 534 33.95 -44.71 3.51
C PRO A 534 32.91 -43.85 2.77
N GLN A 535 33.20 -43.59 1.50
CA GLN A 535 32.24 -42.92 0.62
C GLN A 535 31.03 -43.83 0.32
N GLY A 536 29.86 -43.23 0.12
CA GLY A 536 28.66 -43.95 -0.35
C GLY A 536 27.83 -44.61 0.75
N ILE A 537 28.24 -44.58 2.03
CA ILE A 537 27.48 -45.19 3.16
C ILE A 537 26.30 -44.37 3.63
N GLY A 538 26.05 -43.15 3.07
CA GLY A 538 24.86 -42.33 3.35
C GLY A 538 25.07 -41.23 4.39
N LYS A 539 26.31 -40.80 4.68
CA LYS A 539 26.59 -39.72 5.67
C LYS A 539 25.79 -38.44 5.39
N SER A 540 26.00 -37.82 4.22
CA SER A 540 25.33 -36.59 3.81
C SER A 540 23.82 -36.78 3.63
N THR A 541 23.41 -37.96 3.10
CA THR A 541 21.98 -38.31 2.92
C THR A 541 21.26 -38.38 4.26
N LEU A 542 21.90 -38.90 5.32
CA LEU A 542 21.32 -38.93 6.67
C LEU A 542 21.10 -37.50 7.18
N LEU A 543 22.12 -36.63 7.06
CA LEU A 543 22.01 -35.23 7.52
C LEU A 543 20.97 -34.45 6.73
N ASP A 544 20.92 -34.62 5.41
CA ASP A 544 19.93 -33.99 4.54
C ASP A 544 18.50 -34.42 4.97
N LYS A 545 18.25 -35.74 5.08
CA LYS A 545 16.92 -36.23 5.51
C LYS A 545 16.54 -35.76 6.92
N MET A 546 17.47 -35.77 7.87
CA MET A 546 17.26 -35.28 9.24
C MET A 546 16.95 -33.79 9.26
N SER A 547 17.45 -33.00 8.31
CA SER A 547 17.18 -31.57 8.21
C SER A 547 15.75 -31.23 7.82
N ARG A 548 14.97 -32.15 7.26
CA ARG A 548 13.60 -31.95 6.76
C ARG A 548 13.50 -30.87 5.66
N GLY A 549 14.58 -30.65 4.89
CA GLY A 549 14.68 -29.65 3.84
C GLY A 549 15.34 -28.32 4.26
N TRP A 550 15.67 -28.17 5.54
CA TRP A 550 16.43 -27.00 6.02
C TRP A 550 17.93 -27.29 6.08
N PHE A 551 18.48 -27.74 4.95
CA PHE A 551 19.86 -28.24 4.77
C PHE A 551 20.69 -27.31 3.90
N ASN A 552 21.99 -27.23 4.20
CA ASN A 552 22.99 -26.61 3.32
C ASN A 552 24.31 -27.34 3.39
N ASP A 553 24.81 -27.77 2.24
CA ASP A 553 26.13 -28.42 2.03
C ASP A 553 27.04 -27.58 1.13
N SER A 554 26.62 -26.38 0.75
CA SER A 554 27.34 -25.59 -0.26
C SER A 554 28.31 -24.56 0.32
N ILE A 555 28.47 -24.51 1.64
CA ILE A 555 29.37 -23.55 2.30
C ILE A 555 30.84 -23.90 2.00
N ARG A 556 31.53 -22.96 1.34
CA ARG A 556 32.98 -23.09 0.99
C ARG A 556 33.85 -22.00 1.63
N THR A 557 33.24 -20.89 2.05
CA THR A 557 33.91 -19.77 2.70
C THR A 557 33.31 -19.56 4.10
N PHE A 558 34.16 -19.22 5.06
CA PHE A 558 33.77 -19.05 6.47
C PHE A 558 33.98 -17.61 6.95
N GLU A 559 34.21 -16.70 6.02
CA GLU A 559 34.42 -15.27 6.29
C GLU A 559 33.49 -14.40 5.42
N GLY A 560 33.15 -13.20 5.95
CA GLY A 560 32.44 -12.21 5.21
C GLY A 560 30.91 -12.36 5.24
N LYS A 561 30.26 -11.52 4.46
CA LYS A 561 28.79 -11.40 4.38
C LYS A 561 28.15 -12.65 3.74
N GLU A 562 28.79 -13.19 2.72
CA GLU A 562 28.28 -14.31 1.94
C GLU A 562 28.10 -15.58 2.81
N ALA A 563 29.06 -15.86 3.67
CA ALA A 563 28.99 -17.00 4.60
C ALA A 563 27.77 -16.88 5.54
N SER A 564 27.44 -15.66 6.01
CA SER A 564 26.30 -15.42 6.89
C SER A 564 24.96 -15.48 6.14
N GLU A 565 24.91 -15.06 4.88
CA GLU A 565 23.72 -15.15 4.04
C GLU A 565 23.33 -16.59 3.71
N LEU A 566 24.31 -17.48 3.53
CA LEU A 566 24.09 -18.90 3.28
C LEU A 566 23.53 -19.68 4.49
N LEU A 567 23.55 -19.10 5.69
CA LEU A 567 22.95 -19.70 6.90
C LEU A 567 21.48 -19.35 7.09
N GLN A 568 20.90 -18.44 6.28
CA GLN A 568 19.51 -18.05 6.42
C GLN A 568 18.59 -19.19 5.96
N GLY A 569 17.64 -19.55 6.81
CA GLY A 569 16.70 -20.64 6.53
C GLY A 569 17.34 -22.02 6.53
N VAL A 570 18.47 -22.18 7.21
CA VAL A 570 19.19 -23.45 7.32
C VAL A 570 19.25 -23.89 8.79
N TRP A 571 18.95 -25.16 9.04
CA TRP A 571 19.00 -25.77 10.37
C TRP A 571 20.22 -26.67 10.55
N LEU A 572 20.45 -27.57 9.59
CA LEU A 572 21.66 -28.41 9.58
C LEU A 572 22.57 -27.99 8.44
N VAL A 573 23.85 -27.73 8.77
CA VAL A 573 24.89 -27.37 7.82
C VAL A 573 25.88 -28.49 7.75
N GLU A 574 26.17 -28.99 6.55
CA GLU A 574 27.24 -29.92 6.30
C GLU A 574 28.47 -29.19 5.76
N ILE A 575 29.60 -29.42 6.40
CA ILE A 575 30.93 -29.06 5.90
C ILE A 575 31.59 -30.36 5.41
N GLY A 576 31.45 -30.61 4.11
CA GLY A 576 32.00 -31.80 3.45
C GLY A 576 33.49 -31.65 3.13
N GLU A 577 34.15 -32.80 2.84
CA GLU A 577 35.54 -32.87 2.40
C GLU A 577 36.51 -32.10 3.29
N LEU A 578 36.44 -32.30 4.62
CA LEU A 578 37.29 -31.61 5.59
C LEU A 578 38.80 -31.80 5.33
N ASP A 579 39.20 -32.87 4.67
CA ASP A 579 40.54 -33.18 4.22
C ASP A 579 41.08 -32.23 3.14
N ALA A 580 40.18 -31.55 2.39
CA ALA A 580 40.57 -30.57 1.38
C ALA A 580 40.94 -29.18 1.98
N PHE A 581 40.57 -28.93 3.23
CA PHE A 581 40.82 -27.63 3.85
C PHE A 581 42.24 -27.43 4.31
N ARG A 582 42.81 -26.25 4.09
CA ARG A 582 44.14 -25.86 4.59
C ARG A 582 44.07 -25.58 6.09
N LYS A 583 45.20 -25.54 6.77
CA LYS A 583 45.30 -25.21 8.19
C LYS A 583 44.70 -23.84 8.54
N THR A 584 44.82 -22.87 7.65
CA THR A 584 44.17 -21.55 7.79
C THR A 584 42.66 -21.63 7.78
N ASP A 585 42.10 -22.47 6.93
CA ASP A 585 40.68 -22.66 6.78
C ASP A 585 40.06 -23.27 8.05
N VAL A 586 40.78 -24.22 8.67
CA VAL A 586 40.37 -24.83 9.95
C VAL A 586 40.31 -23.80 11.08
N ALA A 587 41.22 -22.82 11.11
CA ALA A 587 41.18 -21.72 12.08
C ALA A 587 39.93 -20.82 11.85
N CYS A 588 39.64 -20.52 10.58
CA CYS A 588 38.42 -19.77 10.20
C CYS A 588 37.14 -20.53 10.57
N ILE A 589 37.11 -21.85 10.31
CA ILE A 589 35.96 -22.71 10.72
C ILE A 589 35.79 -22.64 12.25
N LYS A 590 36.86 -22.79 13.05
CA LYS A 590 36.78 -22.70 14.53
C LYS A 590 36.22 -21.35 15.00
N GLN A 591 36.64 -20.25 14.37
CA GLN A 591 36.11 -18.91 14.66
C GLN A 591 34.64 -18.81 14.28
N PHE A 592 34.30 -19.28 13.08
CA PHE A 592 32.93 -19.26 12.55
C PHE A 592 31.96 -20.07 13.41
N LEU A 593 32.37 -21.30 13.85
CA LEU A 593 31.54 -22.11 14.77
C LEU A 593 31.27 -21.42 16.10
N SER A 594 32.15 -20.55 16.54
CA SER A 594 32.03 -19.88 17.85
C SER A 594 31.08 -18.68 17.85
N LEU A 595 30.63 -18.23 16.67
CA LEU A 595 29.70 -17.11 16.55
C LEU A 595 28.29 -17.51 17.03
N ARG A 596 27.66 -16.62 17.78
CA ARG A 596 26.29 -16.78 18.29
C ARG A 596 25.25 -16.04 17.45
N SER A 597 25.70 -15.02 16.74
CA SER A 597 24.87 -14.23 15.83
C SER A 597 25.70 -13.79 14.63
N ASP A 598 25.04 -13.61 13.52
CA ASP A 598 25.60 -13.06 12.30
C ASP A 598 25.13 -11.64 12.10
N ARG A 599 26.06 -10.73 11.80
CA ARG A 599 25.78 -9.30 11.60
C ARG A 599 26.13 -8.91 10.17
N PHE A 600 25.12 -8.58 9.40
CA PHE A 600 25.33 -8.06 8.05
C PHE A 600 24.23 -7.10 7.63
N ARG A 601 24.51 -6.34 6.60
CA ARG A 601 23.54 -5.44 5.97
C ARG A 601 23.07 -6.10 4.67
N ALA A 602 21.78 -6.42 4.60
CA ALA A 602 21.18 -6.93 3.36
C ALA A 602 21.40 -5.93 2.21
N ALA A 603 21.49 -6.42 0.97
CA ALA A 603 21.54 -5.55 -0.20
C ALA A 603 20.33 -4.62 -0.15
N TYR A 604 20.56 -3.28 -0.32
CA TYR A 604 19.57 -2.21 -0.22
C TYR A 604 18.94 -2.01 1.18
N GLY A 605 19.32 -2.78 2.20
CA GLY A 605 18.85 -2.59 3.59
C GLY A 605 19.37 -1.28 4.20
N ARG A 606 18.51 -0.52 4.91
CA ARG A 606 18.91 0.70 5.61
C ARG A 606 19.67 0.42 6.91
N HIS A 607 19.40 -0.71 7.55
CA HIS A 607 19.97 -1.08 8.85
C HIS A 607 20.75 -2.39 8.78
N VAL A 608 21.76 -2.50 9.66
CA VAL A 608 22.44 -3.78 9.92
C VAL A 608 21.47 -4.69 10.66
N LYS A 609 21.25 -5.90 10.15
CA LYS A 609 20.49 -6.93 10.85
C LYS A 609 21.45 -7.78 11.67
N GLU A 610 21.07 -8.12 12.88
CA GLU A 610 21.69 -9.13 13.72
C GLU A 610 20.76 -10.34 13.75
N LEU A 611 21.25 -11.47 13.23
CA LEU A 611 20.48 -12.71 13.16
C LEU A 611 21.14 -13.72 14.11
N PRO A 612 20.49 -14.06 15.22
CA PRO A 612 20.93 -15.12 16.10
C PRO A 612 20.98 -16.46 15.35
N ARG A 613 22.04 -17.22 15.53
CA ARG A 613 22.19 -18.51 14.82
C ARG A 613 21.20 -19.55 15.32
N CYS A 614 20.48 -20.14 14.35
CA CYS A 614 19.56 -21.26 14.56
C CYS A 614 20.15 -22.61 14.12
N CYS A 615 21.23 -22.60 13.34
CA CYS A 615 21.83 -23.78 12.75
C CYS A 615 22.90 -24.44 13.61
N VAL A 616 23.13 -25.74 13.37
CA VAL A 616 24.26 -26.52 13.87
C VAL A 616 25.07 -27.06 12.69
N PHE A 617 26.35 -27.33 12.95
CA PHE A 617 27.30 -27.77 11.93
C PHE A 617 27.69 -29.22 12.14
N PHE A 618 27.69 -29.96 11.03
CA PHE A 618 28.23 -31.32 10.93
C PHE A 618 29.39 -31.35 9.92
N GLY A 619 30.36 -32.18 10.14
CA GLY A 619 31.42 -32.42 9.22
C GLY A 619 31.35 -33.81 8.59
N THR A 620 31.78 -33.96 7.35
CA THR A 620 31.95 -35.26 6.72
C THR A 620 33.31 -35.35 6.04
N THR A 621 33.94 -36.51 6.14
CA THR A 621 35.24 -36.82 5.51
C THR A 621 35.32 -38.29 5.15
N ASN A 622 36.20 -38.61 4.19
CA ASN A 622 36.49 -39.98 3.78
C ASN A 622 37.84 -40.47 4.30
N THR A 623 38.62 -39.58 4.94
CA THR A 623 39.97 -39.90 5.48
C THR A 623 39.92 -39.93 7.00
N SER A 624 40.86 -40.68 7.61
CA SER A 624 41.04 -40.73 9.05
C SER A 624 41.80 -39.51 9.58
N ASP A 625 42.71 -38.93 8.79
CA ASP A 625 43.71 -37.94 9.24
C ASP A 625 43.39 -36.55 8.69
N TYR A 626 42.45 -35.86 9.29
CA TYR A 626 41.92 -34.57 8.80
C TYR A 626 42.11 -33.41 9.78
N LEU A 627 42.45 -33.65 11.05
CA LEU A 627 42.64 -32.61 12.05
C LEU A 627 44.10 -32.08 12.01
N ARG A 628 44.30 -30.99 11.25
CA ARG A 628 45.64 -30.40 11.00
C ARG A 628 46.16 -29.46 12.08
N ASP A 629 45.32 -29.02 13.01
CA ASP A 629 45.71 -28.08 14.07
C ASP A 629 45.96 -28.83 15.39
N ARG A 630 47.03 -28.47 16.07
CA ARG A 630 47.35 -29.02 17.39
C ARG A 630 46.57 -28.38 18.55
N THR A 631 45.95 -27.20 18.32
CA THR A 631 45.27 -26.43 19.33
C THR A 631 43.83 -26.24 18.99
N GLY A 632 42.93 -26.35 19.95
CA GLY A 632 41.52 -26.05 19.77
C GLY A 632 40.65 -27.11 19.08
N ASN A 633 41.16 -28.34 18.92
CA ASN A 633 40.39 -29.48 18.35
C ASN A 633 39.19 -29.88 19.23
N ARG A 634 39.10 -29.38 20.47
CA ARG A 634 37.97 -29.63 21.38
C ARG A 634 36.60 -29.32 20.81
N ARG A 635 36.55 -28.54 19.69
CA ARG A 635 35.32 -28.21 18.99
C ARG A 635 34.86 -29.33 18.05
N PHE A 636 35.73 -30.20 17.67
CA PHE A 636 35.47 -31.30 16.75
C PHE A 636 35.22 -32.60 17.52
N TRP A 637 34.13 -33.26 17.21
CA TRP A 637 33.75 -34.55 17.76
C TRP A 637 33.79 -35.62 16.67
N PRO A 638 34.91 -36.26 16.45
CA PRO A 638 35.09 -37.34 15.48
C PRO A 638 34.23 -38.56 15.83
N VAL A 639 33.53 -39.10 14.85
CA VAL A 639 32.81 -40.37 14.94
C VAL A 639 33.16 -41.20 13.71
N ASP A 640 33.82 -42.34 13.91
CA ASP A 640 34.10 -43.28 12.84
C ASP A 640 32.81 -44.04 12.47
N VAL A 641 32.55 -44.09 11.17
CA VAL A 641 31.39 -44.77 10.60
C VAL A 641 31.78 -45.78 9.53
N GLY A 642 30.95 -46.76 9.29
CA GLY A 642 31.24 -47.85 8.38
C GLY A 642 32.18 -48.91 8.98
N LEU A 643 32.32 -48.95 10.31
CA LEU A 643 33.13 -49.96 11.01
C LEU A 643 32.41 -51.31 11.06
N ALA A 644 31.11 -51.31 11.06
CA ALA A 644 30.26 -52.50 11.04
C ALA A 644 29.13 -52.30 9.98
N PRO A 645 28.51 -53.41 9.51
CA PRO A 645 27.31 -53.28 8.67
C PRO A 645 26.21 -52.54 9.42
N ALA A 646 25.60 -51.53 8.78
CA ALA A 646 24.49 -50.80 9.35
C ALA A 646 23.26 -51.72 9.56
N ALA A 647 22.61 -51.63 10.70
CA ALA A 647 21.43 -52.40 11.02
C ALA A 647 20.16 -51.89 10.31
N LYS A 648 20.15 -50.63 9.96
CA LYS A 648 19.05 -49.94 9.29
C LYS A 648 19.52 -49.15 8.07
N SER A 649 18.62 -48.94 7.12
CA SER A 649 18.90 -48.19 5.89
C SER A 649 18.55 -46.70 6.02
N VAL A 650 19.49 -45.84 5.69
CA VAL A 650 19.26 -44.39 5.59
C VAL A 650 18.16 -44.05 4.57
N TRP A 651 18.02 -44.88 3.52
CA TRP A 651 17.14 -44.61 2.39
C TRP A 651 15.67 -45.04 2.65
N THR A 652 15.49 -46.20 3.33
CA THR A 652 14.14 -46.82 3.52
C THR A 652 13.59 -46.67 4.93
N ASP A 653 14.43 -46.82 5.95
CA ASP A 653 13.96 -46.88 7.35
C ASP A 653 13.99 -45.53 8.04
N LEU A 654 15.00 -44.70 7.79
CA LEU A 654 15.17 -43.39 8.41
C LEU A 654 13.96 -42.45 8.20
N PRO A 655 13.32 -42.35 7.01
CA PRO A 655 12.19 -41.48 6.82
C PRO A 655 11.01 -41.72 7.77
N GLY A 656 10.84 -42.96 8.20
CA GLY A 656 9.81 -43.37 9.18
C GLY A 656 10.14 -43.04 10.64
N GLU A 657 11.43 -42.79 10.96
CA GLU A 657 11.89 -42.55 12.32
C GLU A 657 12.28 -41.09 12.62
N ILE A 658 12.42 -40.24 11.60
CA ILE A 658 12.93 -38.84 11.74
C ILE A 658 12.14 -38.07 12.79
N ASP A 659 10.83 -38.12 12.74
CA ASP A 659 9.97 -37.37 13.65
C ASP A 659 10.14 -37.86 15.11
N GLN A 660 10.36 -39.14 15.32
CA GLN A 660 10.60 -39.72 16.66
C GLN A 660 12.00 -39.39 17.17
N LEU A 661 13.00 -39.35 16.29
CA LEU A 661 14.36 -38.90 16.63
C LEU A 661 14.37 -37.44 17.09
N TRP A 662 13.67 -36.58 16.38
CA TRP A 662 13.51 -35.18 16.78
C TRP A 662 12.65 -35.01 18.02
N ALA A 663 11.56 -35.78 18.16
CA ALA A 663 10.74 -35.79 19.35
C ALA A 663 11.55 -36.17 20.61
N GLU A 664 12.43 -37.18 20.49
CA GLU A 664 13.36 -37.53 21.57
C GLU A 664 14.32 -36.39 21.88
N ALA A 665 14.90 -35.72 20.83
CA ALA A 665 15.82 -34.62 21.01
C ALA A 665 15.12 -33.42 21.71
N VAL A 666 13.85 -33.17 21.41
CA VAL A 666 13.03 -32.14 22.09
C VAL A 666 12.89 -32.47 23.58
N VAL A 667 12.58 -33.73 23.95
CA VAL A 667 12.49 -34.15 25.34
C VAL A 667 13.85 -34.01 26.05
N ARG A 668 14.96 -34.36 25.39
CA ARG A 668 16.32 -34.17 25.93
C ARG A 668 16.60 -32.68 26.21
N TRP A 669 16.21 -31.78 25.28
CA TRP A 669 16.31 -30.34 25.49
C TRP A 669 15.47 -29.87 26.67
N GLN A 670 14.20 -30.29 26.75
CA GLN A 670 13.27 -29.91 27.82
C GLN A 670 13.77 -30.40 29.21
N THR A 671 14.42 -31.54 29.27
CA THR A 671 15.02 -32.10 30.50
C THR A 671 16.37 -31.48 30.86
N GLY A 672 16.87 -30.52 30.04
CA GLY A 672 18.11 -29.78 30.32
C GLY A 672 19.39 -30.57 30.04
N GLU A 673 19.41 -31.43 29.01
CA GLU A 673 20.64 -32.15 28.59
C GLU A 673 21.80 -31.15 28.33
N PRO A 674 22.95 -31.31 29.04
CA PRO A 674 24.11 -30.43 28.81
C PRO A 674 24.71 -30.61 27.42
N LEU A 675 24.99 -29.52 26.71
CA LEU A 675 25.54 -29.54 25.35
C LEU A 675 27.05 -29.66 25.28
N PHE A 676 27.72 -29.98 26.37
CA PHE A 676 29.17 -30.12 26.47
C PHE A 676 29.55 -31.47 27.11
N LEU A 677 30.76 -31.92 26.86
CA LEU A 677 31.25 -33.18 27.39
C LEU A 677 31.92 -32.95 28.74
N LYS A 678 31.88 -33.96 29.62
CA LYS A 678 32.53 -33.97 30.93
C LYS A 678 33.09 -35.35 31.26
N GLY A 679 34.10 -35.38 32.14
CA GLY A 679 34.66 -36.59 32.72
C GLY A 679 35.20 -37.57 31.65
N GLU A 680 34.83 -38.82 31.77
CA GLU A 680 35.29 -39.92 30.92
C GLU A 680 34.93 -39.70 29.43
N ILE A 681 33.76 -39.13 29.17
CA ILE A 681 33.33 -38.81 27.79
C ILE A 681 34.22 -37.71 27.16
N GLU A 682 34.64 -36.73 27.96
CA GLU A 682 35.55 -35.68 27.49
C GLU A 682 36.96 -36.30 27.22
N ALA A 683 37.41 -37.25 28.03
CA ALA A 683 38.64 -37.95 27.81
C ALA A 683 38.61 -38.78 26.50
N ALA A 684 37.51 -39.54 26.30
CA ALA A 684 37.31 -40.29 25.07
C ALA A 684 37.25 -39.38 23.83
N ALA A 685 36.66 -38.19 23.94
CA ALA A 685 36.69 -37.19 22.86
C ALA A 685 38.11 -36.75 22.51
N LYS A 686 38.95 -36.54 23.53
CA LYS A 686 40.38 -36.18 23.30
C LYS A 686 41.16 -37.31 22.61
N GLU A 687 40.89 -38.55 23.00
CA GLU A 687 41.48 -39.73 22.34
C GLU A 687 41.07 -39.82 20.88
N ALA A 688 39.75 -39.65 20.59
CA ALA A 688 39.25 -39.62 19.22
C ALA A 688 39.83 -38.45 18.40
N GLN A 689 39.99 -37.26 19.00
CA GLN A 689 40.66 -36.13 18.34
C GLN A 689 42.11 -36.39 18.02
N GLU A 690 42.83 -37.06 18.92
CA GLU A 690 44.24 -37.41 18.70
C GLU A 690 44.38 -38.50 17.64
N ALA A 691 43.49 -39.49 17.60
CA ALA A 691 43.48 -40.53 16.58
C ALA A 691 43.27 -39.99 15.15
N HIS A 692 42.49 -38.90 15.03
CA HIS A 692 42.20 -38.24 13.73
C HIS A 692 43.17 -37.11 13.40
N ARG A 693 44.19 -36.93 14.19
CA ARG A 693 45.19 -35.89 13.96
C ARG A 693 46.10 -36.30 12.78
N GLU A 694 46.30 -35.39 11.81
CA GLU A 694 47.24 -35.58 10.72
C GLU A 694 48.64 -35.90 11.27
N VAL A 695 49.20 -37.05 10.88
CA VAL A 695 50.53 -37.45 11.27
C VAL A 695 51.53 -36.56 10.57
N ASN A 696 52.27 -35.76 11.35
CA ASN A 696 53.33 -34.93 10.82
C ASN A 696 54.63 -35.79 10.80
N THR A 697 55.07 -36.19 9.62
CA THR A 697 56.35 -37.01 9.44
C THR A 697 57.56 -36.33 10.07
N ARG A 698 57.57 -35.01 10.19
CA ARG A 698 58.66 -34.28 10.89
C ARG A 698 58.58 -34.43 12.41
N GLU A 699 57.47 -34.77 12.97
CA GLU A 699 57.26 -34.85 14.43
C GLU A 699 58.09 -35.97 15.02
N GLY A 700 58.05 -37.20 14.42
CA GLY A 700 58.84 -38.32 14.85
C GLY A 700 60.33 -38.01 14.77
N ILE A 701 60.77 -37.36 13.67
CA ILE A 701 62.16 -36.95 13.49
C ILE A 701 62.60 -35.96 14.57
N ILE A 702 61.72 -34.97 14.86
CA ILE A 702 62.03 -33.94 15.87
C ILE A 702 62.12 -34.59 17.27
N LEU A 703 61.16 -35.42 17.64
CA LEU A 703 61.08 -36.06 18.95
C LEU A 703 62.28 -36.97 19.16
N ASP A 704 62.66 -37.79 18.16
CA ASP A 704 63.86 -38.63 18.18
C ASP A 704 65.15 -37.79 18.33
N PHE A 705 65.23 -36.66 17.61
CA PHE A 705 66.36 -35.72 17.75
C PHE A 705 66.40 -35.10 19.15
N LEU A 706 65.33 -34.82 19.81
CA LEU A 706 65.32 -34.26 21.18
C LEU A 706 65.79 -35.25 22.23
N GLU A 707 65.58 -36.50 22.03
CA GLU A 707 66.04 -37.60 22.98
C GLU A 707 67.49 -38.02 22.83
N ARG A 708 68.01 -37.79 21.64
CA ARG A 708 69.44 -38.20 21.38
C ARG A 708 70.44 -37.44 22.24
N PRO A 709 71.34 -38.14 22.91
CA PRO A 709 72.39 -37.50 23.67
C PRO A 709 73.40 -36.76 22.78
N VAL A 710 74.04 -35.75 23.30
CA VAL A 710 75.00 -34.91 22.59
C VAL A 710 76.35 -34.94 23.27
N PRO A 711 77.44 -34.68 22.58
CA PRO A 711 78.78 -34.50 23.18
C PRO A 711 78.76 -33.38 24.26
N GLU A 712 79.58 -33.53 25.32
CA GLU A 712 79.62 -32.57 26.43
C GLU A 712 80.07 -31.20 25.94
N ASP A 713 80.87 -31.06 24.92
CA ASP A 713 81.33 -29.84 24.28
C ASP A 713 80.52 -29.40 23.07
N TRP A 714 79.21 -29.92 22.89
CA TRP A 714 78.28 -29.69 21.76
C TRP A 714 78.11 -28.24 21.35
N GLN A 715 78.13 -27.37 22.32
CA GLN A 715 77.91 -25.93 22.05
C GLN A 715 79.10 -25.29 21.30
N ASN A 716 80.22 -25.91 21.28
CA ASN A 716 81.46 -25.44 20.60
C ASN A 716 81.57 -25.96 19.18
N TRP A 717 80.75 -26.91 18.78
CA TRP A 717 80.83 -27.54 17.48
C TRP A 717 80.18 -26.78 16.36
N PRO A 718 80.84 -26.57 15.19
CA PRO A 718 80.22 -25.98 14.01
C PRO A 718 79.26 -26.99 13.39
N LEU A 719 78.29 -26.46 12.56
CA LEU A 719 77.18 -27.22 11.96
C LEU A 719 77.64 -28.46 11.20
N ASP A 720 78.69 -28.35 10.38
CA ASP A 720 79.15 -29.45 9.57
C ASP A 720 79.67 -30.64 10.42
N ARG A 721 80.36 -30.33 11.55
CA ARG A 721 80.83 -31.40 12.50
C ARG A 721 79.59 -31.99 13.23
N ARG A 722 78.55 -31.24 13.54
CA ARG A 722 77.33 -31.76 14.16
C ARG A 722 76.58 -32.68 13.17
N ARG A 723 76.48 -32.30 11.90
CA ARG A 723 75.90 -33.17 10.85
C ARG A 723 76.67 -34.46 10.63
N MET A 724 78.02 -34.40 10.63
CA MET A 724 78.86 -35.61 10.59
C MET A 724 78.59 -36.52 11.78
N PHE A 725 78.42 -35.99 12.95
CA PHE A 725 78.07 -36.77 14.14
C PHE A 725 76.77 -37.51 14.00
N TRP A 726 75.70 -36.79 13.52
CA TRP A 726 74.40 -37.38 13.25
C TRP A 726 74.50 -38.47 12.16
N GLY A 727 75.31 -38.32 11.20
CA GLY A 727 75.58 -39.30 10.13
C GLY A 727 76.56 -40.45 10.54
N GLY A 728 76.99 -40.47 11.83
CA GLY A 728 77.82 -41.54 12.32
C GLY A 728 79.31 -41.47 11.87
N ALA A 729 79.71 -40.34 11.26
CA ALA A 729 81.06 -40.21 10.70
C ALA A 729 82.09 -39.68 11.68
N VAL A 730 81.72 -39.36 12.92
CA VAL A 730 82.70 -38.94 13.96
C VAL A 730 83.19 -40.15 14.76
N GLN A 731 84.43 -40.53 14.55
CA GLN A 731 85.15 -41.62 15.29
C GLN A 731 85.88 -41.02 16.48
N GLY A 732 85.63 -41.55 17.67
CA GLY A 732 86.35 -41.19 18.89
C GLY A 732 85.55 -41.42 20.16
N ASP A 733 86.22 -41.57 21.28
CA ASP A 733 85.54 -41.74 22.60
C ASP A 733 85.02 -40.40 23.05
N VAL A 734 83.81 -40.10 22.57
CA VAL A 734 83.16 -38.80 22.91
C VAL A 734 82.16 -39.05 24.07
N LYS A 735 82.42 -38.35 25.18
CA LYS A 735 81.52 -38.44 26.32
C LYS A 735 80.13 -37.78 25.97
N LEU A 736 79.11 -38.60 25.93
CA LEU A 736 77.77 -38.21 25.61
C LEU A 736 77.03 -37.78 26.88
N VAL A 737 76.28 -36.70 26.78
CA VAL A 737 75.42 -36.16 27.87
C VAL A 737 73.99 -35.94 27.33
N PRO A 738 72.96 -36.05 28.18
CA PRO A 738 71.64 -35.71 27.75
C PRO A 738 71.54 -34.25 27.28
N ARG A 739 70.80 -33.96 26.19
CA ARG A 739 70.59 -32.65 25.69
C ARG A 739 69.85 -31.82 26.79
N ASP A 740 70.34 -30.63 27.10
CA ASP A 740 69.79 -29.73 28.14
C ASP A 740 69.00 -28.58 27.56
N ARG A 741 69.22 -28.19 26.32
CA ARG A 741 68.59 -27.09 25.61
C ARG A 741 68.49 -27.35 24.14
N VAL A 742 67.54 -26.74 23.47
CA VAL A 742 67.31 -26.84 22.02
C VAL A 742 66.62 -25.56 21.49
N CYS A 743 66.91 -25.18 20.25
CA CYS A 743 66.13 -24.08 19.56
C CYS A 743 65.63 -24.59 18.17
N ALA A 744 64.66 -23.94 17.65
CA ALA A 744 64.06 -24.32 16.38
C ALA A 744 65.05 -24.32 15.21
N LEU A 745 66.03 -23.43 15.22
CA LEU A 745 67.08 -23.37 14.20
C LEU A 745 68.03 -24.58 14.24
N GLU A 746 68.37 -25.13 15.43
CA GLU A 746 69.16 -26.39 15.57
C GLU A 746 68.39 -27.56 14.98
N VAL A 747 67.08 -27.69 15.35
CA VAL A 747 66.24 -28.76 14.80
C VAL A 747 66.13 -28.66 13.29
N TRP A 748 65.93 -27.44 12.75
CA TRP A 748 65.85 -27.22 11.30
C TRP A 748 67.09 -27.64 10.57
N CYS A 749 68.26 -27.22 11.07
CA CYS A 749 69.50 -27.44 10.40
C CYS A 749 70.12 -28.85 10.64
N GLU A 750 69.80 -29.46 11.79
CA GLU A 750 70.49 -30.72 12.20
C GLU A 750 69.56 -31.93 12.04
N ALA A 751 68.30 -31.84 12.37
CA ALA A 751 67.37 -32.96 12.27
C ALA A 751 66.66 -33.02 10.89
N LEU A 752 66.28 -31.82 10.35
CA LEU A 752 65.55 -31.72 9.11
C LEU A 752 66.43 -31.39 7.88
N ASP A 753 67.76 -31.30 8.08
CA ASP A 753 68.75 -30.98 7.04
C ASP A 753 68.48 -29.67 6.25
N GLY A 754 67.85 -28.77 6.88
CA GLY A 754 67.45 -27.47 6.29
C GLY A 754 68.59 -26.45 6.24
N LYS A 755 68.61 -25.54 5.24
CA LYS A 755 69.59 -24.44 5.24
C LYS A 755 69.03 -23.26 6.08
N GLN A 756 69.87 -22.62 6.88
CA GLN A 756 69.48 -21.55 7.76
C GLN A 756 68.71 -20.44 7.06
N ARG A 757 69.14 -20.08 5.81
CA ARG A 757 68.47 -19.00 5.00
C ARG A 757 67.05 -19.35 4.48
N ASP A 758 66.76 -20.67 4.41
CA ASP A 758 65.52 -21.16 3.81
C ASP A 758 64.42 -21.38 4.87
N MET A 759 64.75 -21.23 6.16
CA MET A 759 63.81 -21.39 7.27
C MET A 759 62.80 -20.28 7.31
N ARG A 760 61.52 -20.62 7.19
CA ARG A 760 60.40 -19.68 7.25
C ARG A 760 59.85 -19.57 8.67
N TYR A 761 59.06 -18.51 8.91
CA TYR A 761 58.36 -18.34 10.19
C TYR A 761 57.44 -19.53 10.50
N SER A 762 56.77 -20.09 9.49
CA SER A 762 55.97 -21.31 9.61
C SER A 762 56.72 -22.50 10.14
N ASP A 763 57.95 -22.74 9.62
CA ASP A 763 58.78 -23.85 10.08
C ASP A 763 59.23 -23.65 11.52
N THR A 764 59.57 -22.41 11.90
CA THR A 764 59.89 -22.06 13.29
C THR A 764 58.72 -22.31 14.21
N ALA A 765 57.50 -21.88 13.81
CA ALA A 765 56.29 -22.06 14.60
C ALA A 765 55.93 -23.54 14.76
N GLU A 766 56.05 -24.33 13.70
CA GLU A 766 55.80 -25.77 13.69
C GLU A 766 56.76 -26.51 14.63
N ILE A 767 58.07 -26.29 14.48
CA ILE A 767 59.08 -26.92 15.33
C ILE A 767 58.87 -26.57 16.80
N ASN A 768 58.67 -25.32 17.10
CA ASN A 768 58.39 -24.86 18.47
C ASN A 768 57.13 -25.54 19.04
N SER A 769 56.05 -25.65 18.26
CA SER A 769 54.83 -26.33 18.66
C SER A 769 55.07 -27.83 18.98
N ILE A 770 55.93 -28.52 18.21
CA ILE A 770 56.27 -29.91 18.46
C ILE A 770 57.03 -30.04 19.77
N ILE A 771 58.02 -29.16 20.01
CA ILE A 771 58.81 -29.16 21.22
C ILE A 771 57.95 -28.86 22.46
N GLU A 772 57.06 -27.86 22.36
CA GLU A 772 56.16 -27.50 23.46
C GLU A 772 55.14 -28.61 23.83
N ALA A 773 54.74 -29.40 22.85
CA ALA A 773 53.87 -30.54 23.09
C ALA A 773 54.53 -31.67 23.86
N SER A 774 55.88 -31.71 23.86
CA SER A 774 56.67 -32.67 24.64
C SER A 774 56.72 -32.19 26.08
N ALA A 775 56.13 -32.95 27.02
CA ALA A 775 56.12 -32.63 28.45
C ALA A 775 57.54 -32.53 29.08
N LEU A 776 58.57 -32.94 28.32
CA LEU A 776 59.97 -32.94 28.77
C LEU A 776 60.68 -31.60 28.53
N TRP A 777 60.09 -30.65 27.82
CA TRP A 777 60.71 -29.40 27.44
C TRP A 777 59.84 -28.19 27.80
N GLU A 778 60.44 -27.15 28.42
CA GLU A 778 59.80 -25.88 28.74
C GLU A 778 60.50 -24.74 28.02
N ARG A 779 59.74 -23.67 27.66
CA ARG A 779 60.33 -22.45 27.11
C ARG A 779 61.27 -21.77 28.09
N ALA A 780 62.49 -21.48 27.65
CA ALA A 780 63.38 -20.68 28.43
C ALA A 780 62.88 -19.25 28.71
N ARG A 781 63.07 -18.78 29.93
CA ARG A 781 62.62 -17.42 30.35
C ARG A 781 63.32 -16.29 29.60
N GLY A 782 64.37 -16.53 28.84
CA GLY A 782 65.14 -15.55 28.06
C GLY A 782 65.79 -16.18 26.83
N SER A 783 66.64 -15.40 26.14
CA SER A 783 67.42 -15.92 25.02
C SER A 783 68.62 -16.70 25.56
N LEU A 784 68.81 -17.91 25.06
CA LEU A 784 69.95 -18.75 25.34
C LEU A 784 70.97 -18.74 24.16
N ARG A 785 72.22 -19.12 24.40
CA ARG A 785 73.27 -19.28 23.38
C ARG A 785 73.25 -20.73 22.87
N PHE A 786 73.21 -20.94 21.55
CA PHE A 786 73.08 -22.18 20.92
C PHE A 786 74.26 -22.37 19.87
N GLY A 787 75.45 -22.46 20.34
CA GLY A 787 76.67 -22.65 19.50
C GLY A 787 76.63 -21.76 18.24
N TYR A 788 76.69 -22.43 17.08
CA TYR A 788 76.69 -21.79 15.76
C TYR A 788 75.38 -21.02 15.44
N CYS A 789 74.27 -21.31 16.12
CA CYS A 789 73.01 -20.61 15.95
C CYS A 789 73.02 -19.26 16.69
N GLY A 790 74.01 -18.96 17.51
CA GLY A 790 74.08 -17.73 18.25
C GLY A 790 73.07 -17.64 19.38
N LYS A 791 72.58 -16.41 19.65
CA LYS A 791 71.59 -16.12 20.72
C LYS A 791 70.19 -16.27 20.17
N GLN A 792 69.48 -17.28 20.66
CA GLN A 792 68.13 -17.66 20.20
C GLN A 792 67.15 -17.79 21.39
N ARG A 793 65.83 -17.62 21.13
CA ARG A 793 64.82 -18.15 22.03
C ARG A 793 64.68 -19.64 21.82
N GLY A 794 64.71 -20.43 22.87
CA GLY A 794 64.64 -21.91 22.77
C GLY A 794 63.93 -22.50 23.99
N PHE A 795 64.14 -23.81 24.11
CA PHE A 795 63.63 -24.66 25.19
C PHE A 795 64.74 -25.24 26.06
N GLN A 796 64.42 -25.47 27.30
CA GLN A 796 65.24 -26.20 28.25
C GLN A 796 64.58 -27.48 28.70
N LYS A 797 65.33 -28.54 28.91
CA LYS A 797 64.80 -29.82 29.43
C LYS A 797 64.31 -29.62 30.87
N VAL A 798 63.06 -30.02 31.14
CA VAL A 798 62.53 -30.00 32.51
C VAL A 798 63.42 -30.89 33.39
N ARG A 799 63.95 -30.33 34.48
CA ARG A 799 64.68 -31.15 35.48
C ARG A 799 63.61 -31.85 36.31
N LEU A 800 63.44 -33.17 36.08
CA LEU A 800 62.64 -34.05 36.94
C LEU A 800 63.29 -34.15 38.34
#